data_aab7e7cae8feb64664267298ce18541a
#
_entry.id   aab7e7cae8feb64664267298ce18541a
#
_cell.length_a   1.000
_cell.length_b   1.000
_cell.length_c   1.000
_cell.angle_alpha   90.00
_cell.angle_beta   90.00
_cell.angle_gamma   90.00
#
_symmetry.space_group_name_H-M   'P 1'
#
loop_
_entity.id
_entity.type
_entity.pdbx_description
1 polymer ?
#
loop_
_entity_poly.entity_id
_entity_poly.type
_entity_poly.pdbx_seq_one_letter_code
_entity_poly.pdbx_strand_id
1 'polypeptide(L)'
;MNASPAVMLDSAPTHTIPAEGAPRIREIPYNYTSFSDREVVIRLLGAEAWGLLDELRGERRTGRSARMLYEVLGDIWAVQRNPYLEDDLLDSPRRRRQLVEAMEHRLREIGKRREADEPERDRKVAALLEAASRAVRAFAAGFERTAALRQRARRLLTRHCREDAIRFDAFARVSHVTDATDWRVDYPFVVICPDAEDELPGLVRACTELGLTVIPRGGGTGYTGGAIPLTPLSAVINTEKLEAITEVEHRALPGLAAPVPTVYSEAGVVTKRVAEAAERAGFVFAVDPTSIDASCVGGNVAMNAGGKKAVLWGTAVDNLAWWRMVDPEGNWLEVERVGHNLGKIHDAPEVNWTLTWKDGREPAARARVLRTETLTMPGSLFRKAGLGKDVTDKFLGGLPGVQKEGCDGLITAARWIVHRMPKHIRTVCLEFFGLPRDAIPAIVEIVARIEAAGRDGGVKLAGLEHLDERYLRAVGYATKSKRATLPKMVLIGDIVGEDDAAVALATSEVVRIANARSGEGFIAVGADARKKFWLDRARTAAIAKHTNAFKINEDVVIPLPRLGDYTDAIERINIELSIANKLRLIDALEPYLGGDLKPAKTGDADLDRLSAADVVGDRPQRALALLAEVRARWSGLLSGLDSPGTVPGRTVFEELQERSVRVSWKRELRDPLARIFGGDAFAPIRSELDAIHKRVLKGRVWVALHMHAGDGNVHTNIPVNSDDYLMLQEANAAVARIMQIARDLGGVISGEHGIGITKLEFLTEEETAQLRAYKQRIDPEGRFNKGKLLPGGDLRHAYTPSFNLLGHESLIMQQSDISTIS
;
A
#
# COMPACT_ATOMS: atom_id res chain seq x y z
N MET A 1 36.03 -2.71 0.46
CA MET A 1 35.80 -4.15 0.41
C MET A 1 35.26 -4.58 1.76
N ASN A 2 33.98 -4.45 2.00
CA ASN A 2 33.28 -5.02 3.14
C ASN A 2 32.07 -5.75 2.57
N ALA A 3 32.14 -7.07 2.59
CA ALA A 3 31.04 -7.95 2.23
C ALA A 3 29.91 -7.73 3.23
N SER A 4 28.75 -7.28 2.75
CA SER A 4 27.50 -7.35 3.53
C SER A 4 27.21 -8.81 3.87
N PRO A 5 26.80 -9.11 5.12
CA PRO A 5 26.40 -10.47 5.48
C PRO A 5 25.16 -10.83 4.66
N ALA A 6 25.27 -11.90 3.89
CA ALA A 6 24.10 -12.56 3.32
C ALA A 6 23.19 -12.96 4.50
N VAL A 7 22.00 -12.34 4.57
CA VAL A 7 20.95 -12.82 5.46
C VAL A 7 20.54 -14.18 4.92
N MET A 8 21.10 -15.22 5.51
CA MET A 8 20.65 -16.60 5.33
C MET A 8 19.16 -16.60 5.73
N LEU A 9 18.30 -16.89 4.79
CA LEU A 9 16.94 -17.33 5.10
C LEU A 9 17.09 -18.66 5.85
N ASP A 10 17.08 -18.56 7.18
CA ASP A 10 17.06 -19.73 8.04
C ASP A 10 15.86 -20.61 7.67
N SER A 11 16.11 -21.91 7.72
CA SER A 11 15.21 -23.03 7.45
C SER A 11 13.75 -22.72 7.79
N ALA A 12 12.83 -23.20 6.93
CA ALA A 12 11.38 -23.09 6.97
C ALA A 12 10.81 -22.68 8.32
N PRO A 13 10.05 -21.59 8.42
CA PRO A 13 9.48 -21.18 9.68
C PRO A 13 8.53 -22.29 10.14
N THR A 14 8.93 -23.03 11.16
CA THR A 14 7.96 -23.64 12.06
C THR A 14 6.98 -22.54 12.41
N HIS A 15 5.68 -22.81 12.35
CA HIS A 15 4.59 -21.89 12.68
C HIS A 15 4.76 -21.33 14.10
N THR A 16 5.71 -20.45 14.29
CA THR A 16 5.91 -19.73 15.54
C THR A 16 5.01 -18.50 15.50
N ILE A 17 3.94 -18.58 16.26
CA ILE A 17 3.16 -17.41 16.67
C ILE A 17 4.16 -16.36 17.18
N PRO A 18 4.15 -15.13 16.72
CA PRO A 18 5.07 -14.10 17.22
C PRO A 18 5.01 -14.06 18.74
N ALA A 19 6.18 -14.01 19.38
CA ALA A 19 6.27 -13.83 20.82
C ALA A 19 5.50 -12.57 21.23
N GLU A 20 4.92 -12.59 22.42
CA GLU A 20 4.25 -11.44 23.00
C GLU A 20 5.18 -10.23 22.98
N GLY A 21 4.71 -9.11 22.38
CA GLY A 21 5.52 -7.90 22.21
C GLY A 21 6.38 -7.82 20.95
N ALA A 22 6.43 -8.84 20.10
CA ALA A 22 7.07 -8.72 18.79
C ALA A 22 6.32 -7.68 17.92
N PRO A 23 7.04 -6.82 17.17
CA PRO A 23 6.40 -5.89 16.25
C PRO A 23 5.53 -6.69 15.28
N ARG A 24 4.30 -6.23 15.08
CA ARG A 24 3.41 -6.85 14.10
C ARG A 24 3.95 -6.61 12.71
N ILE A 25 4.03 -7.67 11.95
CA ILE A 25 4.25 -7.58 10.52
C ILE A 25 3.04 -6.87 9.92
N ARG A 26 3.28 -6.05 8.89
CA ARG A 26 2.24 -5.41 8.10
C ARG A 26 1.25 -6.48 7.64
N GLU A 27 0.04 -6.39 8.15
CA GLU A 27 -1.02 -7.34 7.87
C GLU A 27 -2.15 -6.62 7.16
N ILE A 28 -2.75 -7.29 6.20
CA ILE A 28 -3.84 -6.73 5.44
C ILE A 28 -5.10 -7.48 5.80
N PRO A 29 -6.07 -6.81 6.39
CA PRO A 29 -7.29 -7.44 6.81
C PRO A 29 -8.19 -7.72 5.59
N TYR A 30 -8.34 -8.98 5.26
CA TYR A 30 -9.33 -9.41 4.28
C TYR A 30 -10.73 -9.51 4.91
N ASN A 31 -10.80 -10.11 6.09
CA ASN A 31 -12.01 -10.17 6.90
C ASN A 31 -11.70 -9.63 8.31
N TYR A 32 -12.05 -8.38 8.53
CA TYR A 32 -11.74 -7.68 9.77
C TYR A 32 -12.59 -8.12 10.98
N THR A 33 -13.50 -9.07 10.81
CA THR A 33 -14.17 -9.74 11.93
C THR A 33 -13.47 -11.04 12.33
N SER A 34 -12.61 -11.58 11.45
CA SER A 34 -11.91 -12.85 11.69
C SER A 34 -10.57 -12.61 12.37
N PHE A 35 -10.44 -13.12 13.57
CA PHE A 35 -9.22 -13.08 14.38
C PHE A 35 -8.96 -14.45 15.00
N SER A 36 -7.68 -14.71 15.34
CA SER A 36 -7.36 -15.89 16.09
C SER A 36 -7.98 -15.83 17.50
N ASP A 37 -8.29 -16.99 18.07
CA ASP A 37 -8.73 -17.10 19.47
C ASP A 37 -7.77 -16.38 20.41
N ARG A 38 -6.47 -16.52 20.18
CA ARG A 38 -5.41 -15.84 20.91
C ARG A 38 -5.60 -14.32 20.91
N GLU A 39 -5.76 -13.74 19.72
CA GLU A 39 -5.95 -12.29 19.56
C GLU A 39 -7.23 -11.80 20.24
N VAL A 40 -8.33 -12.53 20.07
CA VAL A 40 -9.61 -12.17 20.69
C VAL A 40 -9.49 -12.22 22.22
N VAL A 41 -8.91 -13.28 22.76
CA VAL A 41 -8.74 -13.42 24.22
C VAL A 41 -7.80 -12.35 24.78
N ILE A 42 -6.64 -12.12 24.16
CA ILE A 42 -5.69 -11.10 24.62
C ILE A 42 -6.34 -9.71 24.60
N ARG A 43 -7.09 -9.37 23.58
CA ARG A 43 -7.73 -8.06 23.47
C ARG A 43 -8.88 -7.85 24.44
N LEU A 44 -9.65 -8.87 24.71
CA LEU A 44 -10.82 -8.77 25.59
C LEU A 44 -10.50 -9.05 27.04
N LEU A 45 -9.60 -9.98 27.34
CA LEU A 45 -9.33 -10.47 28.68
C LEU A 45 -7.90 -10.18 29.17
N GLY A 46 -6.97 -9.90 28.26
CA GLY A 46 -5.55 -9.71 28.57
C GLY A 46 -4.67 -10.95 28.31
N ALA A 47 -3.37 -10.75 28.25
CA ALA A 47 -2.38 -11.80 27.94
C ALA A 47 -2.34 -12.93 28.99
N GLU A 48 -2.49 -12.58 30.27
CA GLU A 48 -2.54 -13.58 31.35
C GLU A 48 -3.70 -14.56 31.14
N ALA A 49 -4.87 -14.06 30.74
CA ALA A 49 -6.03 -14.91 30.47
C ALA A 49 -5.78 -15.88 29.30
N TRP A 50 -5.01 -15.46 28.28
CA TRP A 50 -4.61 -16.37 27.22
C TRP A 50 -3.70 -17.47 27.74
N GLY A 51 -2.70 -17.15 28.55
CA GLY A 51 -1.82 -18.14 29.19
C GLY A 51 -2.60 -19.20 29.97
N LEU A 52 -3.54 -18.77 30.84
CA LEU A 52 -4.40 -19.67 31.60
C LEU A 52 -5.27 -20.57 30.69
N LEU A 53 -5.80 -20.00 29.59
CA LEU A 53 -6.62 -20.74 28.64
C LEU A 53 -5.80 -21.79 27.87
N ASP A 54 -4.57 -21.45 27.49
CA ASP A 54 -3.68 -22.32 26.75
C ASP A 54 -3.22 -23.50 27.61
N GLU A 55 -2.88 -23.26 28.89
CA GLU A 55 -2.59 -24.30 29.87
C GLU A 55 -3.77 -25.29 30.03
N LEU A 56 -5.00 -24.76 30.18
CA LEU A 56 -6.21 -25.58 30.28
C LEU A 56 -6.49 -26.40 29.00
N ARG A 57 -6.10 -25.89 27.83
CA ARG A 57 -6.17 -26.62 26.54
C ARG A 57 -5.17 -27.78 26.50
N GLY A 58 -3.94 -27.56 26.95
CA GLY A 58 -2.89 -28.57 27.00
C GLY A 58 -3.30 -29.80 27.80
N GLU A 59 -4.17 -29.64 28.81
CA GLU A 59 -4.73 -30.72 29.61
C GLU A 59 -5.83 -31.54 28.87
N ARG A 60 -6.12 -31.28 27.58
CA ARG A 60 -7.13 -31.95 26.75
C ARG A 60 -8.56 -31.99 27.30
N ARG A 61 -8.94 -31.04 28.17
CA ARG A 61 -10.26 -30.98 28.81
C ARG A 61 -11.05 -29.77 28.36
N THR A 62 -11.16 -29.54 27.03
CA THR A 62 -12.05 -28.52 26.47
C THR A 62 -13.45 -29.08 26.35
N GLY A 63 -14.29 -28.77 27.30
CA GLY A 63 -15.69 -29.18 27.31
C GLY A 63 -16.66 -28.03 27.07
N ARG A 64 -17.91 -28.24 27.45
CA ARG A 64 -19.02 -27.29 27.31
C ARG A 64 -18.74 -25.91 27.94
N SER A 65 -17.94 -25.84 28.99
CA SER A 65 -17.56 -24.58 29.65
C SER A 65 -16.67 -23.70 28.76
N ALA A 66 -15.68 -24.28 28.08
CA ALA A 66 -14.84 -23.54 27.13
C ALA A 66 -15.68 -23.03 25.95
N ARG A 67 -16.59 -23.86 25.42
CA ARG A 67 -17.51 -23.45 24.37
C ARG A 67 -18.35 -22.23 24.77
N MET A 68 -18.98 -22.25 25.96
CA MET A 68 -19.76 -21.11 26.45
C MET A 68 -18.94 -19.85 26.65
N LEU A 69 -17.67 -19.96 27.08
CA LEU A 69 -16.75 -18.83 27.17
C LEU A 69 -16.47 -18.26 25.76
N TYR A 70 -16.21 -19.12 24.78
CA TYR A 70 -15.96 -18.70 23.40
C TYR A 70 -17.17 -18.04 22.76
N GLU A 71 -18.38 -18.51 23.06
CA GLU A 71 -19.64 -17.87 22.64
C GLU A 71 -19.72 -16.42 23.18
N VAL A 72 -19.41 -16.21 24.45
CA VAL A 72 -19.41 -14.88 25.07
C VAL A 72 -18.37 -13.96 24.43
N LEU A 73 -17.15 -14.45 24.24
CA LEU A 73 -16.07 -13.65 23.62
C LEU A 73 -16.36 -13.35 22.16
N GLY A 74 -16.90 -14.32 21.42
CA GLY A 74 -17.29 -14.18 20.03
C GLY A 74 -18.39 -13.15 19.83
N ASP A 75 -19.40 -13.14 20.69
CA ASP A 75 -20.49 -12.18 20.67
C ASP A 75 -19.99 -10.75 20.91
N ILE A 76 -19.15 -10.55 21.94
CA ILE A 76 -18.53 -9.23 22.18
C ILE A 76 -17.71 -8.80 20.98
N TRP A 77 -16.86 -9.69 20.47
CA TRP A 77 -15.96 -9.40 19.36
C TRP A 77 -16.71 -9.04 18.09
N ALA A 78 -17.73 -9.83 17.72
CA ALA A 78 -18.51 -9.61 16.52
C ALA A 78 -19.21 -8.24 16.54
N VAL A 79 -19.79 -7.85 17.69
CA VAL A 79 -20.43 -6.54 17.82
C VAL A 79 -19.43 -5.39 17.72
N GLN A 80 -18.31 -5.49 18.44
CA GLN A 80 -17.28 -4.44 18.43
C GLN A 80 -16.63 -4.24 17.06
N ARG A 81 -16.63 -5.27 16.21
CA ARG A 81 -16.02 -5.24 14.88
C ARG A 81 -17.00 -5.12 13.73
N ASN A 82 -18.29 -4.98 14.05
CA ASN A 82 -19.33 -4.79 13.04
C ASN A 82 -20.20 -3.58 13.40
N PRO A 83 -20.00 -2.42 12.77
CA PRO A 83 -20.78 -1.22 13.03
C PRO A 83 -22.28 -1.39 12.83
N TYR A 84 -22.73 -2.30 11.96
CA TYR A 84 -24.16 -2.56 11.77
C TYR A 84 -24.78 -3.25 12.98
N LEU A 85 -24.07 -4.21 13.59
CA LEU A 85 -24.52 -4.84 14.84
C LEU A 85 -24.47 -3.87 16.02
N GLU A 86 -23.44 -3.03 16.09
CA GLU A 86 -23.33 -2.00 17.12
C GLU A 86 -24.51 -1.02 17.04
N ASP A 87 -24.82 -0.50 15.86
CA ASP A 87 -25.92 0.44 15.63
C ASP A 87 -27.28 -0.19 15.97
N ASP A 88 -27.53 -1.43 15.52
CA ASP A 88 -28.77 -2.16 15.87
C ASP A 88 -28.96 -2.33 17.39
N LEU A 89 -27.88 -2.62 18.12
CA LEU A 89 -27.92 -2.75 19.58
C LEU A 89 -28.00 -1.38 20.31
N LEU A 90 -27.47 -0.32 19.72
CA LEU A 90 -27.67 1.05 20.22
C LEU A 90 -29.14 1.47 20.09
N ASP A 91 -29.78 1.15 18.98
CA ASP A 91 -31.14 1.53 18.67
C ASP A 91 -32.18 0.63 19.37
N SER A 92 -31.80 -0.58 19.78
CA SER A 92 -32.68 -1.53 20.45
C SER A 92 -32.21 -1.90 21.87
N PRO A 93 -32.55 -1.10 22.91
CA PRO A 93 -32.20 -1.39 24.30
C PRO A 93 -32.67 -2.75 24.80
N ARG A 94 -33.80 -3.26 24.26
CA ARG A 94 -34.34 -4.59 24.62
C ARG A 94 -33.43 -5.70 24.14
N ARG A 95 -33.00 -5.67 22.85
CA ARG A 95 -32.08 -6.68 22.26
C ARG A 95 -30.74 -6.64 22.98
N ARG A 96 -30.23 -5.45 23.24
CA ARG A 96 -28.98 -5.26 23.99
C ARG A 96 -29.01 -5.91 25.36
N ARG A 97 -30.10 -5.68 26.16
CA ARG A 97 -30.26 -6.34 27.47
C ARG A 97 -30.30 -7.85 27.34
N GLN A 98 -31.10 -8.38 26.41
CA GLN A 98 -31.21 -9.82 26.18
C GLN A 98 -29.82 -10.45 25.84
N LEU A 99 -29.02 -9.79 25.02
CA LEU A 99 -27.66 -10.26 24.67
C LEU A 99 -26.76 -10.27 25.93
N VAL A 100 -26.75 -9.19 26.71
CA VAL A 100 -25.92 -9.11 27.94
C VAL A 100 -26.40 -10.15 28.97
N GLU A 101 -27.69 -10.32 29.19
CA GLU A 101 -28.27 -11.33 30.08
C GLU A 101 -27.88 -12.76 29.64
N ALA A 102 -27.86 -13.04 28.33
CA ALA A 102 -27.46 -14.32 27.80
C ALA A 102 -25.95 -14.58 28.03
N MET A 103 -25.09 -13.57 27.84
CA MET A 103 -23.66 -13.66 28.15
C MET A 103 -23.44 -13.96 29.66
N GLU A 104 -24.06 -13.20 30.52
CA GLU A 104 -23.98 -13.39 31.97
C GLU A 104 -24.52 -14.76 32.41
N HIS A 105 -25.61 -15.24 31.79
CA HIS A 105 -26.14 -16.57 32.02
C HIS A 105 -25.11 -17.65 31.72
N ARG A 106 -24.45 -17.58 30.52
CA ARG A 106 -23.37 -18.50 30.14
C ARG A 106 -22.22 -18.51 31.16
N LEU A 107 -21.77 -17.32 31.60
CA LEU A 107 -20.72 -17.22 32.61
C LEU A 107 -21.16 -17.83 33.94
N ARG A 108 -22.41 -17.62 34.39
CA ARG A 108 -22.94 -18.27 35.59
C ARG A 108 -22.98 -19.80 35.45
N GLU A 109 -23.36 -20.31 34.28
CA GLU A 109 -23.39 -21.75 34.02
C GLU A 109 -21.99 -22.38 34.02
N ILE A 110 -20.97 -21.66 33.57
CA ILE A 110 -19.57 -22.10 33.73
C ILE A 110 -19.22 -22.14 35.24
N GLY A 111 -19.59 -21.09 36.00
CA GLY A 111 -19.37 -21.01 37.44
C GLY A 111 -19.96 -22.19 38.23
N LYS A 112 -21.16 -22.64 37.86
CA LYS A 112 -21.82 -23.81 38.46
C LYS A 112 -21.09 -25.15 38.23
N ARG A 113 -20.24 -25.23 37.24
CA ARG A 113 -19.49 -26.44 36.83
C ARG A 113 -18.07 -26.46 37.31
N ARG A 114 -17.71 -25.54 38.16
CA ARG A 114 -16.40 -25.55 38.80
C ARG A 114 -16.31 -26.77 39.76
N GLU A 115 -15.17 -27.45 39.68
CA GLU A 115 -14.91 -28.66 40.47
C GLU A 115 -13.99 -28.31 41.65
N ALA A 116 -14.48 -28.47 42.90
CA ALA A 116 -13.71 -28.15 44.09
C ALA A 116 -12.54 -29.13 44.32
N ASP A 117 -12.56 -30.26 43.63
CA ASP A 117 -11.58 -31.35 43.85
C ASP A 117 -10.23 -31.08 43.16
N GLU A 118 -10.15 -30.07 42.24
CA GLU A 118 -8.93 -29.64 41.57
C GLU A 118 -8.65 -28.13 41.84
N PRO A 119 -8.08 -27.78 43.06
CA PRO A 119 -7.99 -26.36 43.45
C PRO A 119 -7.19 -25.44 42.55
N GLU A 120 -6.15 -25.94 41.86
CA GLU A 120 -5.34 -25.14 40.91
C GLU A 120 -6.11 -24.83 39.66
N ARG A 121 -6.77 -25.83 39.11
CA ARG A 121 -7.62 -25.65 37.91
C ARG A 121 -8.81 -24.73 38.22
N ASP A 122 -9.42 -24.92 39.37
CA ASP A 122 -10.53 -24.09 39.83
C ASP A 122 -10.13 -22.62 39.95
N ARG A 123 -8.93 -22.31 40.43
CA ARG A 123 -8.40 -20.95 40.47
C ARG A 123 -8.20 -20.36 39.06
N LYS A 124 -7.67 -21.15 38.11
CA LYS A 124 -7.53 -20.71 36.70
C LYS A 124 -8.88 -20.38 36.07
N VAL A 125 -9.88 -21.25 36.26
CA VAL A 125 -11.25 -21.02 35.76
C VAL A 125 -11.90 -19.81 36.42
N ALA A 126 -11.71 -19.63 37.76
CA ALA A 126 -12.21 -18.46 38.47
C ALA A 126 -11.62 -17.14 37.93
N ALA A 127 -10.33 -17.09 37.67
CA ALA A 127 -9.66 -15.92 37.10
C ALA A 127 -10.19 -15.59 35.68
N LEU A 128 -10.38 -16.62 34.85
CA LEU A 128 -10.97 -16.45 33.50
C LEU A 128 -12.42 -15.94 33.56
N LEU A 129 -13.24 -16.47 34.46
CA LEU A 129 -14.63 -16.02 34.67
C LEU A 129 -14.69 -14.57 35.15
N GLU A 130 -13.79 -14.19 36.07
CA GLU A 130 -13.73 -12.81 36.54
C GLU A 130 -13.32 -11.86 35.40
N ALA A 131 -12.31 -12.22 34.61
CA ALA A 131 -11.88 -11.45 33.43
C ALA A 131 -13.02 -11.32 32.40
N ALA A 132 -13.69 -12.42 32.06
CA ALA A 132 -14.81 -12.42 31.14
C ALA A 132 -16.00 -11.58 31.67
N SER A 133 -16.28 -11.66 32.97
CA SER A 133 -17.35 -10.84 33.61
C SER A 133 -17.01 -9.36 33.57
N ARG A 134 -15.73 -8.98 33.74
CA ARG A 134 -15.29 -7.59 33.53
C ARG A 134 -15.47 -7.15 32.07
N ALA A 135 -15.12 -8.01 31.11
CA ALA A 135 -15.30 -7.72 29.68
C ALA A 135 -16.79 -7.52 29.33
N VAL A 136 -17.70 -8.36 29.80
CA VAL A 136 -19.16 -8.21 29.58
C VAL A 136 -19.68 -6.90 30.18
N ARG A 137 -19.28 -6.56 31.42
CA ARG A 137 -19.66 -5.27 32.01
C ARG A 137 -19.12 -4.07 31.24
N ALA A 138 -17.87 -4.13 30.80
CA ALA A 138 -17.24 -3.08 30.00
C ALA A 138 -17.93 -2.91 28.62
N PHE A 139 -18.30 -4.02 28.00
CA PHE A 139 -19.08 -4.07 26.76
C PHE A 139 -20.46 -3.42 26.96
N ALA A 140 -21.22 -3.82 27.97
CA ALA A 140 -22.54 -3.24 28.25
C ALA A 140 -22.46 -1.73 28.50
N ALA A 141 -21.52 -1.28 29.35
CA ALA A 141 -21.29 0.13 29.63
C ALA A 141 -20.79 0.93 28.41
N GLY A 142 -20.21 0.24 27.43
CA GLY A 142 -19.76 0.84 26.16
C GLY A 142 -20.90 1.50 25.40
N PHE A 143 -22.04 0.88 25.29
CA PHE A 143 -23.21 1.41 24.57
C PHE A 143 -23.71 2.73 25.15
N GLU A 144 -23.78 2.84 26.48
CA GLU A 144 -24.23 4.08 27.15
C GLU A 144 -23.24 5.21 26.90
N ARG A 145 -21.93 4.90 26.98
CA ARG A 145 -20.88 5.89 26.67
C ARG A 145 -20.96 6.35 25.21
N THR A 146 -21.12 5.42 24.27
CA THR A 146 -21.24 5.73 22.84
C THR A 146 -22.49 6.57 22.56
N ALA A 147 -23.65 6.21 23.14
CA ALA A 147 -24.88 6.97 22.98
C ALA A 147 -24.79 8.40 23.56
N ALA A 148 -24.21 8.55 24.74
CA ALA A 148 -23.97 9.85 25.35
C ALA A 148 -22.99 10.72 24.53
N LEU A 149 -21.94 10.12 24.02
CA LEU A 149 -20.97 10.81 23.16
C LEU A 149 -21.60 11.22 21.82
N ARG A 150 -22.38 10.35 21.16
CA ARG A 150 -23.12 10.67 19.93
C ARG A 150 -24.08 11.84 20.16
N GLN A 151 -24.82 11.86 21.29
CA GLN A 151 -25.70 12.95 21.63
C GLN A 151 -24.95 14.28 21.86
N ARG A 152 -23.82 14.23 22.59
CA ARG A 152 -22.96 15.41 22.79
C ARG A 152 -22.39 15.91 21.46
N ALA A 153 -21.91 15.00 20.62
CA ALA A 153 -21.37 15.31 19.30
C ALA A 153 -22.40 15.98 18.39
N ARG A 154 -23.63 15.44 18.31
CA ARG A 154 -24.71 16.10 17.55
C ARG A 154 -24.93 17.53 18.01
N ARG A 155 -25.05 17.77 19.33
CA ARG A 155 -25.26 19.12 19.86
C ARG A 155 -24.16 20.11 19.55
N LEU A 156 -22.90 19.66 19.46
CA LEU A 156 -21.77 20.54 19.16
C LEU A 156 -21.61 20.75 17.66
N LEU A 157 -21.67 19.70 16.88
CA LEU A 157 -21.40 19.74 15.44
C LEU A 157 -22.53 20.43 14.66
N THR A 158 -23.80 20.27 15.06
CA THR A 158 -24.94 20.95 14.42
C THR A 158 -24.97 22.46 14.58
N ARG A 159 -24.07 23.02 15.39
CA ARG A 159 -23.85 24.47 15.46
C ARG A 159 -23.06 24.99 14.24
N HIS A 160 -22.41 24.11 13.52
CA HIS A 160 -21.45 24.46 12.47
C HIS A 160 -21.82 23.89 11.10
N CYS A 161 -22.59 22.80 11.04
CA CYS A 161 -23.05 22.21 9.80
C CYS A 161 -24.45 21.62 9.97
N ARG A 162 -25.08 21.24 8.87
CA ARG A 162 -26.39 20.58 8.87
C ARG A 162 -26.31 19.20 9.55
N GLU A 163 -27.41 18.76 10.15
CA GLU A 163 -27.47 17.49 10.86
C GLU A 163 -27.22 16.29 9.94
N ASP A 164 -27.69 16.33 8.70
CA ASP A 164 -27.50 15.26 7.69
C ASP A 164 -26.05 15.14 7.18
N ALA A 165 -25.22 16.17 7.41
CA ALA A 165 -23.78 16.12 7.18
C ALA A 165 -23.01 15.32 8.25
N ILE A 166 -23.64 15.03 9.42
CA ILE A 166 -23.03 14.36 10.57
C ILE A 166 -23.50 12.91 10.62
N ARG A 167 -22.67 11.99 10.20
CA ARG A 167 -23.07 10.60 9.98
C ARG A 167 -22.40 9.66 10.97
N PHE A 168 -23.23 9.05 11.83
CA PHE A 168 -22.82 8.00 12.77
C PHE A 168 -23.18 6.60 12.29
N ASP A 169 -23.92 6.51 11.19
CA ASP A 169 -24.40 5.24 10.66
C ASP A 169 -23.30 4.30 10.21
N ALA A 170 -23.57 3.02 10.29
CA ALA A 170 -22.62 1.97 9.97
C ALA A 170 -22.09 2.07 8.53
N PHE A 171 -22.92 2.44 7.55
CA PHE A 171 -22.50 2.55 6.16
C PHE A 171 -21.43 3.64 5.98
N ALA A 172 -21.64 4.83 6.54
CA ALA A 172 -20.67 5.91 6.49
C ALA A 172 -19.36 5.50 7.17
N ARG A 173 -19.41 4.87 8.33
CA ARG A 173 -18.25 4.42 9.10
C ARG A 173 -17.46 3.35 8.35
N VAL A 174 -18.13 2.36 7.75
CA VAL A 174 -17.49 1.29 6.96
C VAL A 174 -16.88 1.81 5.67
N SER A 175 -17.54 2.74 4.97
CA SER A 175 -17.02 3.32 3.72
C SER A 175 -15.78 4.21 3.92
N HIS A 176 -15.52 4.65 5.17
CA HIS A 176 -14.39 5.51 5.51
C HIS A 176 -13.33 4.83 6.39
N VAL A 177 -13.39 3.51 6.54
CA VAL A 177 -12.45 2.75 7.39
C VAL A 177 -11.11 2.50 6.70
N THR A 178 -11.05 2.57 5.39
CA THR A 178 -9.86 2.27 4.58
C THR A 178 -9.59 3.36 3.55
N ASP A 179 -8.40 3.36 3.01
CA ASP A 179 -8.02 4.05 1.76
C ASP A 179 -7.63 3.03 0.68
N ALA A 180 -6.74 3.34 -0.25
CA ALA A 180 -6.30 2.39 -1.27
C ALA A 180 -5.29 1.35 -0.77
N THR A 181 -4.98 1.31 0.53
CA THR A 181 -4.01 0.38 1.13
C THR A 181 -4.60 -0.91 1.66
N ASP A 182 -5.86 -1.11 1.70
CA ASP A 182 -6.53 -2.19 2.45
C ASP A 182 -6.29 -2.19 3.98
N TRP A 183 -5.50 -1.27 4.51
CA TRP A 183 -5.34 -1.13 5.95
C TRP A 183 -6.67 -0.74 6.60
N ARG A 184 -7.09 -1.52 7.60
CA ARG A 184 -8.25 -1.26 8.45
C ARG A 184 -7.82 -1.43 9.89
N VAL A 185 -7.80 -0.35 10.64
CA VAL A 185 -7.39 -0.38 12.04
C VAL A 185 -8.59 -0.22 12.95
N ASP A 186 -9.31 0.87 12.81
CA ASP A 186 -10.53 1.12 13.58
C ASP A 186 -11.59 1.82 12.74
N TYR A 187 -12.86 1.70 13.13
CA TYR A 187 -13.92 2.49 12.52
C TYR A 187 -13.92 3.91 13.09
N PRO A 188 -14.16 4.93 12.26
CA PRO A 188 -14.32 6.28 12.80
C PRO A 188 -15.56 6.33 13.71
N PHE A 189 -15.52 7.20 14.71
CA PHE A 189 -16.69 7.50 15.54
C PHE A 189 -17.79 8.19 14.73
N VAL A 190 -17.39 9.13 13.87
CA VAL A 190 -18.29 9.93 13.03
C VAL A 190 -17.61 10.26 11.71
N VAL A 191 -18.42 10.35 10.65
CA VAL A 191 -18.03 10.91 9.36
C VAL A 191 -18.80 12.21 9.18
N ILE A 192 -18.09 13.29 8.82
CA ILE A 192 -18.67 14.63 8.63
C ILE A 192 -18.39 15.04 7.19
N CYS A 193 -19.46 15.39 6.45
CA CYS A 193 -19.37 15.85 5.07
C CYS A 193 -19.89 17.28 4.96
N PRO A 194 -19.08 18.31 5.29
CA PRO A 194 -19.50 19.72 5.28
C PRO A 194 -19.95 20.17 3.89
N ASP A 195 -20.93 21.04 3.84
CA ASP A 195 -21.46 21.59 2.59
C ASP A 195 -20.69 22.84 2.12
N ALA A 196 -20.00 23.54 3.03
CA ALA A 196 -19.27 24.75 2.75
C ALA A 196 -17.94 24.84 3.52
N GLU A 197 -16.97 25.53 2.92
CA GLU A 197 -15.64 25.74 3.50
C GLU A 197 -15.72 26.39 4.88
N ASP A 198 -16.60 27.40 5.05
CA ASP A 198 -16.74 28.18 6.28
C ASP A 198 -17.22 27.36 7.50
N GLU A 199 -17.72 26.14 7.29
CA GLU A 199 -18.11 25.22 8.37
C GLU A 199 -16.90 24.58 9.07
N LEU A 200 -15.78 24.45 8.34
CA LEU A 200 -14.63 23.65 8.75
C LEU A 200 -13.94 24.11 10.04
N PRO A 201 -13.66 25.40 10.28
CA PRO A 201 -13.00 25.81 11.50
C PRO A 201 -13.83 25.51 12.76
N GLY A 202 -15.14 25.67 12.67
CA GLY A 202 -16.07 25.30 13.75
C GLY A 202 -16.12 23.82 14.01
N LEU A 203 -16.13 23.01 12.95
CA LEU A 203 -16.12 21.54 13.03
C LEU A 203 -14.83 21.01 13.65
N VAL A 204 -13.65 21.57 13.27
CA VAL A 204 -12.36 21.21 13.86
C VAL A 204 -12.37 21.49 15.37
N ARG A 205 -12.78 22.69 15.80
CA ARG A 205 -12.88 23.01 17.23
C ARG A 205 -13.84 22.08 17.97
N ALA A 206 -15.00 21.79 17.38
CA ALA A 206 -15.98 20.89 17.99
C ALA A 206 -15.45 19.45 18.13
N CYS A 207 -14.75 18.94 17.12
CA CYS A 207 -14.10 17.64 17.20
C CYS A 207 -13.03 17.60 18.30
N THR A 208 -12.23 18.67 18.42
CA THR A 208 -11.23 18.80 19.47
C THR A 208 -11.86 18.82 20.86
N GLU A 209 -12.95 19.62 21.07
CA GLU A 209 -13.69 19.66 22.34
C GLU A 209 -14.29 18.31 22.72
N LEU A 210 -14.62 17.48 21.71
CA LEU A 210 -15.11 16.12 21.88
C LEU A 210 -14.00 15.11 22.19
N GLY A 211 -12.73 15.49 22.07
CA GLY A 211 -11.57 14.60 22.20
C GLY A 211 -11.39 13.66 21.01
N LEU A 212 -11.90 14.02 19.83
CA LEU A 212 -11.80 13.24 18.63
C LEU A 212 -10.54 13.60 17.84
N THR A 213 -9.88 12.58 17.30
CA THR A 213 -8.83 12.78 16.30
C THR A 213 -9.45 13.17 14.97
N VAL A 214 -9.02 14.28 14.40
CA VAL A 214 -9.49 14.75 13.09
C VAL A 214 -8.69 14.07 11.98
N ILE A 215 -9.39 13.47 11.04
CA ILE A 215 -8.81 12.81 9.87
C ILE A 215 -9.34 13.50 8.61
N PRO A 216 -8.54 14.36 7.95
CA PRO A 216 -8.91 14.91 6.66
C PRO A 216 -9.00 13.84 5.59
N ARG A 217 -10.05 13.88 4.78
CA ARG A 217 -10.24 12.93 3.70
C ARG A 217 -10.85 13.60 2.46
N GLY A 218 -10.20 13.37 1.33
CA GLY A 218 -10.79 13.60 -0.01
C GLY A 218 -11.22 12.26 -0.61
N GLY A 219 -10.75 11.92 -1.81
CA GLY A 219 -11.09 10.68 -2.51
C GLY A 219 -10.58 9.38 -1.86
N GLY A 220 -9.76 9.41 -0.83
CA GLY A 220 -9.23 8.21 -0.17
C GLY A 220 -8.34 7.34 -1.07
N THR A 221 -7.66 7.92 -2.03
CA THR A 221 -6.84 7.25 -3.05
C THR A 221 -5.38 7.03 -2.66
N GLY A 222 -4.99 7.42 -1.43
CA GLY A 222 -3.62 7.28 -0.94
C GLY A 222 -3.19 5.84 -0.68
N TYR A 223 -1.88 5.57 -0.79
CA TYR A 223 -1.28 4.24 -0.65
C TYR A 223 -0.52 4.04 0.67
N THR A 224 -0.66 4.94 1.63
CA THR A 224 0.14 4.89 2.86
C THR A 224 -0.68 4.89 4.15
N GLY A 225 -2.00 4.76 4.06
CA GLY A 225 -2.87 4.79 5.23
C GLY A 225 -3.10 6.20 5.78
N GLY A 226 -2.82 7.24 4.99
CA GLY A 226 -2.97 8.64 5.40
C GLY A 226 -4.39 9.04 5.80
N ALA A 227 -5.41 8.43 5.20
CA ALA A 227 -6.82 8.77 5.41
C ALA A 227 -7.59 7.75 6.28
N ILE A 228 -6.92 6.76 6.89
CA ILE A 228 -7.59 5.73 7.71
C ILE A 228 -7.65 6.12 9.19
N PRO A 229 -8.71 5.74 9.93
CA PRO A 229 -8.76 5.87 11.37
C PRO A 229 -7.84 4.88 12.08
N LEU A 230 -7.05 5.35 13.05
CA LEU A 230 -6.21 4.50 13.92
C LEU A 230 -6.79 4.35 15.34
N THR A 231 -7.92 5.01 15.63
CA THR A 231 -8.60 4.98 16.93
C THR A 231 -10.11 5.11 16.71
N PRO A 232 -10.93 4.43 17.53
CA PRO A 232 -12.38 4.55 17.47
C PRO A 232 -12.86 5.98 17.83
N LEU A 233 -12.04 6.79 18.52
CA LEU A 233 -12.33 8.18 18.83
C LEU A 233 -11.79 9.12 17.74
N SER A 234 -12.28 8.96 16.52
CA SER A 234 -11.89 9.79 15.39
C SER A 234 -13.10 10.32 14.61
N ALA A 235 -12.92 11.50 14.04
CA ALA A 235 -13.84 12.12 13.11
C ALA A 235 -13.17 12.20 11.73
N VAL A 236 -13.73 11.53 10.75
CA VAL A 236 -13.32 11.72 9.35
C VAL A 236 -14.07 12.92 8.81
N ILE A 237 -13.35 13.98 8.44
CA ILE A 237 -13.92 15.13 7.73
C ILE A 237 -13.68 14.90 6.24
N ASN A 238 -14.74 14.54 5.54
CA ASN A 238 -14.72 14.29 4.11
C ASN A 238 -15.07 15.56 3.36
N THR A 239 -14.13 16.04 2.53
CA THR A 239 -14.23 17.31 1.81
C THR A 239 -14.92 17.20 0.45
N GLU A 240 -15.51 16.06 0.09
CA GLU A 240 -16.03 15.77 -1.25
C GLU A 240 -17.06 16.77 -1.77
N LYS A 241 -17.78 17.48 -0.90
CA LYS A 241 -18.76 18.50 -1.27
C LYS A 241 -18.17 19.90 -1.48
N LEU A 242 -16.92 20.09 -1.16
CA LEU A 242 -16.22 21.35 -1.41
C LEU A 242 -15.76 21.39 -2.88
N GLU A 243 -16.66 21.70 -3.78
CA GLU A 243 -16.52 21.49 -5.22
C GLU A 243 -16.34 22.77 -6.06
N ALA A 244 -16.23 23.95 -5.43
CA ALA A 244 -16.07 25.17 -6.19
C ALA A 244 -14.76 25.18 -6.98
N ILE A 245 -14.84 25.53 -8.25
CA ILE A 245 -13.71 25.63 -9.18
C ILE A 245 -13.93 26.82 -10.11
N THR A 246 -12.86 27.55 -10.44
CA THR A 246 -12.91 28.61 -11.46
C THR A 246 -12.45 28.08 -12.83
N GLU A 247 -12.80 28.80 -13.88
CA GLU A 247 -12.08 28.69 -15.16
C GLU A 247 -10.68 29.29 -14.99
N VAL A 248 -9.84 29.14 -16.03
CA VAL A 248 -8.48 29.71 -15.99
C VAL A 248 -8.55 31.25 -15.94
N GLU A 249 -7.94 31.82 -14.91
CA GLU A 249 -7.84 33.26 -14.68
C GLU A 249 -6.37 33.71 -14.75
N HIS A 250 -6.10 34.82 -15.40
CA HIS A 250 -4.78 35.45 -15.34
C HIS A 250 -4.70 36.36 -14.11
N ARG A 251 -3.90 35.98 -13.13
CA ARG A 251 -3.76 36.64 -11.83
C ARG A 251 -2.38 37.23 -11.63
N ALA A 252 -2.35 38.48 -11.11
CA ALA A 252 -1.12 39.02 -10.58
C ALA A 252 -0.74 38.24 -9.31
N LEU A 253 0.43 37.62 -9.34
CA LEU A 253 0.98 36.90 -8.19
C LEU A 253 2.08 37.74 -7.52
N PRO A 254 2.24 37.68 -6.18
CA PRO A 254 3.26 38.48 -5.47
C PRO A 254 4.65 38.22 -6.03
N GLY A 255 5.38 39.28 -6.32
CA GLY A 255 6.76 39.26 -6.81
C GLY A 255 6.90 38.89 -8.32
N LEU A 256 5.82 38.77 -9.06
CA LEU A 256 5.85 38.55 -10.51
C LEU A 256 5.42 39.81 -11.28
N ALA A 257 6.14 40.12 -12.36
CA ALA A 257 5.87 41.30 -13.19
C ALA A 257 4.63 41.14 -14.10
N ALA A 258 4.28 39.89 -14.51
CA ALA A 258 3.18 39.64 -15.42
C ALA A 258 2.14 38.74 -14.76
N PRO A 259 0.84 38.89 -15.11
CA PRO A 259 -0.19 37.96 -14.69
C PRO A 259 0.08 36.54 -15.16
N VAL A 260 -0.22 35.55 -14.32
CA VAL A 260 0.01 34.11 -14.55
C VAL A 260 -1.34 33.40 -14.69
N PRO A 261 -1.51 32.46 -15.64
CA PRO A 261 -2.72 31.66 -15.74
C PRO A 261 -2.83 30.72 -14.55
N THR A 262 -3.95 30.81 -13.83
CA THR A 262 -4.21 30.03 -12.62
C THR A 262 -5.65 29.51 -12.62
N VAL A 263 -5.87 28.41 -11.87
CA VAL A 263 -7.19 27.87 -11.53
C VAL A 263 -7.30 27.84 -9.99
N TYR A 264 -8.39 28.37 -9.47
CA TYR A 264 -8.78 28.18 -8.08
C TYR A 264 -9.66 26.95 -7.96
N SER A 265 -9.49 26.18 -6.91
CA SER A 265 -10.34 25.03 -6.62
C SER A 265 -10.42 24.75 -5.11
N GLU A 266 -11.59 24.37 -4.63
CA GLU A 266 -11.77 23.84 -3.28
C GLU A 266 -11.22 22.41 -3.17
N ALA A 267 -11.01 21.96 -1.93
CA ALA A 267 -10.32 20.72 -1.61
C ALA A 267 -10.99 19.43 -2.12
N GLY A 268 -12.31 19.43 -2.26
CA GLY A 268 -13.10 18.29 -2.73
C GLY A 268 -13.15 18.15 -4.25
N VAL A 269 -12.69 19.17 -4.98
CA VAL A 269 -12.67 19.11 -6.46
C VAL A 269 -11.82 17.93 -6.92
N VAL A 270 -12.41 17.04 -7.74
CA VAL A 270 -11.68 15.93 -8.34
C VAL A 270 -10.59 16.47 -9.27
N THR A 271 -9.40 15.95 -9.15
CA THR A 271 -8.19 16.41 -9.88
C THR A 271 -8.40 16.55 -11.37
N LYS A 272 -9.14 15.64 -11.98
CA LYS A 272 -9.49 15.65 -13.41
C LYS A 272 -10.24 16.92 -13.82
N ARG A 273 -11.13 17.44 -12.97
CA ARG A 273 -11.89 18.66 -13.28
C ARG A 273 -10.98 19.87 -13.42
N VAL A 274 -9.90 19.94 -12.63
CA VAL A 274 -8.89 21.00 -12.76
C VAL A 274 -8.13 20.85 -14.11
N ALA A 275 -7.75 19.62 -14.44
CA ALA A 275 -7.10 19.33 -15.71
C ALA A 275 -7.99 19.70 -16.92
N GLU A 276 -9.28 19.35 -16.87
CA GLU A 276 -10.25 19.68 -17.91
C GLU A 276 -10.50 21.19 -18.03
N ALA A 277 -10.53 21.93 -16.91
CA ALA A 277 -10.64 23.40 -16.93
C ALA A 277 -9.41 24.03 -17.60
N ALA A 278 -8.23 23.55 -17.29
CA ALA A 278 -6.99 23.99 -17.93
C ALA A 278 -7.00 23.69 -19.44
N GLU A 279 -7.37 22.46 -19.82
CA GLU A 279 -7.39 22.02 -21.23
C GLU A 279 -8.38 22.81 -22.08
N ARG A 280 -9.58 23.09 -21.57
CA ARG A 280 -10.56 23.95 -22.26
C ARG A 280 -10.02 25.34 -22.61
N ALA A 281 -9.12 25.87 -21.78
CA ALA A 281 -8.47 27.15 -21.97
C ALA A 281 -7.15 27.08 -22.77
N GLY A 282 -6.76 25.90 -23.24
CA GLY A 282 -5.51 25.68 -23.97
C GLY A 282 -4.26 25.58 -23.09
N PHE A 283 -4.45 25.22 -21.80
CA PHE A 283 -3.38 25.03 -20.84
C PHE A 283 -3.27 23.58 -20.38
N VAL A 284 -2.20 23.26 -19.65
CA VAL A 284 -1.93 21.96 -19.02
C VAL A 284 -1.93 22.13 -17.51
N PHE A 285 -2.67 21.28 -16.81
CA PHE A 285 -2.53 21.05 -15.39
C PHE A 285 -1.45 19.98 -15.15
N ALA A 286 -0.46 20.29 -14.31
CA ALA A 286 0.73 19.47 -14.17
C ALA A 286 0.54 18.25 -13.25
N VAL A 287 -0.35 18.33 -12.26
CA VAL A 287 -0.57 17.26 -11.27
C VAL A 287 -1.48 16.19 -11.86
N ASP A 288 -0.91 15.06 -12.28
CA ASP A 288 -1.61 14.00 -12.99
C ASP A 288 -1.35 12.60 -12.41
N PRO A 289 -1.71 12.36 -11.11
CA PRO A 289 -1.57 11.05 -10.52
C PRO A 289 -2.40 10.00 -11.27
N THR A 290 -2.04 8.73 -11.16
CA THR A 290 -2.81 7.64 -11.78
C THR A 290 -4.27 7.63 -11.30
N SER A 291 -4.54 8.14 -10.10
CA SER A 291 -5.86 8.28 -9.49
C SER A 291 -6.60 9.58 -9.87
N ILE A 292 -6.21 10.26 -10.95
CA ILE A 292 -6.75 11.58 -11.35
C ILE A 292 -8.28 11.63 -11.43
N ASP A 293 -8.93 10.52 -11.76
CA ASP A 293 -10.38 10.39 -11.86
C ASP A 293 -11.11 10.36 -10.50
N ALA A 294 -10.38 10.15 -9.40
CA ALA A 294 -10.94 9.97 -8.05
C ALA A 294 -10.22 10.76 -6.96
N SER A 295 -8.96 11.14 -7.15
CA SER A 295 -8.23 11.97 -6.19
C SER A 295 -8.79 13.39 -6.16
N CYS A 296 -8.72 14.03 -4.98
CA CYS A 296 -9.19 15.40 -4.78
C CYS A 296 -8.03 16.36 -4.56
N VAL A 297 -8.25 17.63 -4.87
CA VAL A 297 -7.26 18.71 -4.77
C VAL A 297 -6.64 18.81 -3.38
N GLY A 298 -7.43 18.73 -2.31
CA GLY A 298 -6.90 18.78 -0.94
C GLY A 298 -5.91 17.65 -0.66
N GLY A 299 -6.20 16.46 -1.17
CA GLY A 299 -5.29 15.32 -1.10
C GLY A 299 -4.02 15.55 -1.93
N ASN A 300 -4.14 16.13 -3.12
CA ASN A 300 -2.97 16.43 -3.96
C ASN A 300 -2.01 17.41 -3.27
N VAL A 301 -2.51 18.41 -2.56
CA VAL A 301 -1.70 19.31 -1.75
C VAL A 301 -1.08 18.58 -0.58
N ALA A 302 -1.90 17.89 0.22
CA ALA A 302 -1.46 17.21 1.43
C ALA A 302 -0.41 16.13 1.19
N MET A 303 -0.47 15.45 0.03
CA MET A 303 0.49 14.41 -0.38
C MET A 303 1.66 14.94 -1.21
N ASN A 304 1.60 16.20 -1.68
CA ASN A 304 2.49 16.74 -2.71
C ASN A 304 2.47 15.86 -3.98
N ALA A 305 1.28 15.58 -4.48
CA ALA A 305 1.06 14.63 -5.55
C ALA A 305 1.80 15.00 -6.84
N GLY A 306 2.27 13.98 -7.54
CA GLY A 306 2.92 14.09 -8.85
C GLY A 306 2.20 13.24 -9.90
N GLY A 307 2.95 12.74 -10.85
CA GLY A 307 2.54 11.89 -11.95
C GLY A 307 3.58 11.92 -13.06
N LYS A 308 3.22 11.45 -14.25
CA LYS A 308 4.16 11.41 -15.39
C LYS A 308 4.65 12.78 -15.85
N LYS A 309 3.80 13.81 -15.72
CA LYS A 309 4.13 15.18 -16.11
C LYS A 309 5.11 15.86 -15.15
N ALA A 310 5.35 15.27 -13.99
CA ALA A 310 6.28 15.82 -13.02
C ALA A 310 7.71 15.91 -13.55
N VAL A 311 8.09 15.08 -14.50
CA VAL A 311 9.39 15.19 -15.19
C VAL A 311 9.61 16.57 -15.79
N LEU A 312 8.56 17.23 -16.29
CA LEU A 312 8.63 18.57 -16.90
C LEU A 312 8.22 19.67 -15.92
N TRP A 313 7.12 19.53 -15.21
CA TRP A 313 6.52 20.59 -14.39
C TRP A 313 6.57 20.38 -12.88
N GLY A 314 7.18 19.29 -12.42
CA GLY A 314 7.29 18.98 -11.00
C GLY A 314 5.98 18.43 -10.40
N THR A 315 5.92 18.47 -9.07
CA THR A 315 4.82 17.97 -8.23
C THR A 315 3.85 19.10 -7.85
N ALA A 316 2.91 18.83 -6.96
CA ALA A 316 1.93 19.83 -6.51
C ALA A 316 2.59 21.12 -5.99
N VAL A 317 3.63 21.03 -5.15
CA VAL A 317 4.30 22.20 -4.58
C VAL A 317 4.97 23.10 -5.62
N ASP A 318 5.39 22.54 -6.75
CA ASP A 318 5.98 23.29 -7.87
C ASP A 318 4.94 24.15 -8.58
N ASN A 319 3.65 23.81 -8.47
CA ASN A 319 2.53 24.39 -9.21
C ASN A 319 1.53 25.14 -8.31
N LEU A 320 1.79 25.20 -7.00
CA LEU A 320 0.95 25.94 -6.07
C LEU A 320 1.38 27.41 -5.98
N ALA A 321 0.44 28.32 -6.29
CA ALA A 321 0.61 29.75 -6.03
C ALA A 321 0.13 30.13 -4.62
N TRP A 322 -0.92 29.46 -4.16
CA TRP A 322 -1.56 29.73 -2.88
C TRP A 322 -2.42 28.53 -2.45
N TRP A 323 -2.57 28.33 -1.13
CA TRP A 323 -3.59 27.44 -0.57
C TRP A 323 -4.09 27.94 0.77
N ARG A 324 -5.25 27.44 1.16
CA ARG A 324 -5.86 27.68 2.46
C ARG A 324 -6.06 26.36 3.19
N MET A 325 -5.90 26.43 4.50
CA MET A 325 -6.15 25.30 5.39
C MET A 325 -6.76 25.77 6.70
N VAL A 326 -7.35 24.86 7.45
CA VAL A 326 -7.73 25.04 8.84
C VAL A 326 -6.63 24.42 9.70
N ASP A 327 -6.05 25.17 10.59
CA ASP A 327 -5.02 24.74 11.51
C ASP A 327 -5.59 23.91 12.69
N PRO A 328 -4.76 23.28 13.54
CA PRO A 328 -5.24 22.50 14.68
C PRO A 328 -6.02 23.30 15.73
N GLU A 329 -5.88 24.60 15.79
CA GLU A 329 -6.67 25.47 16.68
C GLU A 329 -8.02 25.89 16.09
N GLY A 330 -8.26 25.53 14.83
CA GLY A 330 -9.46 25.89 14.10
C GLY A 330 -9.44 27.33 13.59
N ASN A 331 -8.26 27.87 13.29
CA ASN A 331 -8.07 29.12 12.58
C ASN A 331 -7.82 28.87 11.09
N TRP A 332 -8.10 29.85 10.27
CA TRP A 332 -7.67 29.87 8.88
C TRP A 332 -6.18 30.12 8.79
N LEU A 333 -5.50 29.36 7.95
CA LEU A 333 -4.12 29.63 7.55
C LEU A 333 -4.06 29.70 6.03
N GLU A 334 -3.68 30.86 5.52
CA GLU A 334 -3.40 31.06 4.10
C GLU A 334 -1.89 31.06 3.87
N VAL A 335 -1.44 30.32 2.87
CA VAL A 335 -0.05 30.23 2.48
C VAL A 335 0.09 30.66 1.03
N GLU A 336 0.85 31.72 0.78
CA GLU A 336 1.03 32.31 -0.52
C GLU A 336 2.50 32.34 -0.93
N ARG A 337 2.82 31.83 -2.11
CA ARG A 337 4.18 31.84 -2.63
C ARG A 337 4.54 33.19 -3.21
N VAL A 338 5.66 33.76 -2.78
CA VAL A 338 6.18 35.05 -3.26
C VAL A 338 7.32 34.78 -4.26
N GLY A 339 7.29 35.47 -5.41
CA GLY A 339 8.34 35.34 -6.41
C GLY A 339 8.44 33.94 -7.03
N HIS A 340 7.29 33.36 -7.42
CA HIS A 340 7.24 32.02 -7.98
C HIS A 340 8.12 31.91 -9.25
N ASN A 341 9.04 30.94 -9.30
CA ASN A 341 9.96 30.76 -10.43
C ASN A 341 9.32 30.16 -11.69
N LEU A 342 8.01 29.82 -11.65
CA LEU A 342 7.22 29.20 -12.75
C LEU A 342 7.85 27.90 -13.30
N GLY A 343 8.64 27.25 -12.48
CA GLY A 343 9.36 26.01 -12.75
C GLY A 343 9.47 25.16 -11.48
N LYS A 344 10.37 24.19 -11.52
CA LYS A 344 10.57 23.30 -10.36
C LYS A 344 11.14 24.10 -9.19
N ILE A 345 10.56 23.91 -8.02
CA ILE A 345 10.88 24.70 -6.82
C ILE A 345 12.36 24.55 -6.40
N HIS A 346 12.95 23.37 -6.59
CA HIS A 346 14.33 23.11 -6.21
C HIS A 346 15.37 23.76 -7.14
N ASP A 347 14.95 24.31 -8.30
CA ASP A 347 15.80 25.09 -9.20
C ASP A 347 15.95 26.54 -8.70
N ALA A 348 15.08 26.98 -7.80
CA ALA A 348 15.19 28.30 -7.19
C ALA A 348 16.25 28.28 -6.08
N PRO A 349 17.18 29.25 -6.02
CA PRO A 349 18.16 29.32 -4.93
C PRO A 349 17.47 29.56 -3.58
N GLU A 350 16.40 30.35 -3.57
CA GLU A 350 15.60 30.67 -2.40
C GLU A 350 14.10 30.68 -2.76
N VAL A 351 13.28 30.25 -1.82
CA VAL A 351 11.82 30.23 -1.93
C VAL A 351 11.20 30.94 -0.75
N ASN A 352 10.26 31.86 -1.02
CA ASN A 352 9.60 32.69 -0.04
C ASN A 352 8.11 32.45 0.01
N TRP A 353 7.56 32.37 1.21
CA TRP A 353 6.15 32.18 1.49
C TRP A 353 5.64 33.22 2.49
N THR A 354 4.43 33.71 2.24
CA THR A 354 3.68 34.49 3.23
C THR A 354 2.65 33.60 3.89
N LEU A 355 2.70 33.48 5.20
CA LEU A 355 1.77 32.74 6.03
C LEU A 355 0.87 33.70 6.76
N THR A 356 -0.45 33.66 6.57
CA THR A 356 -1.40 34.57 7.19
C THR A 356 -2.45 33.76 7.98
N TRP A 357 -2.43 33.92 9.31
CA TRP A 357 -3.46 33.34 10.18
C TRP A 357 -4.60 34.30 10.34
N LYS A 358 -5.83 33.81 10.21
CA LYS A 358 -7.08 34.56 10.36
C LYS A 358 -8.02 33.88 11.34
N ASP A 359 -8.87 34.66 12.01
CA ASP A 359 -9.82 34.13 12.99
C ASP A 359 -10.84 33.16 12.34
N GLY A 360 -10.77 31.88 12.70
CA GLY A 360 -11.68 30.85 12.17
C GLY A 360 -13.13 30.93 12.71
N ARG A 361 -13.46 31.94 13.52
CA ARG A 361 -14.85 32.21 13.93
C ARG A 361 -15.60 33.03 12.90
N GLU A 362 -14.91 33.59 11.94
CA GLU A 362 -15.43 34.40 10.85
C GLU A 362 -15.25 33.66 9.51
N PRO A 363 -16.14 33.91 8.53
CA PRO A 363 -15.94 33.38 7.18
C PRO A 363 -14.59 33.79 6.60
N ALA A 364 -13.91 32.89 5.89
CA ALA A 364 -12.54 33.08 5.38
C ALA A 364 -12.32 34.42 4.66
N ALA A 365 -13.31 34.83 3.85
CA ALA A 365 -13.22 36.05 3.03
C ALA A 365 -13.20 37.35 3.85
N ARG A 366 -13.71 37.33 5.11
CA ARG A 366 -13.85 38.51 5.98
C ARG A 366 -13.11 38.34 7.30
N ALA A 367 -12.49 37.18 7.50
CA ALA A 367 -11.85 36.86 8.78
C ALA A 367 -10.70 37.83 9.10
N ARG A 368 -10.71 38.29 10.34
CA ARG A 368 -9.68 39.20 10.87
C ARG A 368 -8.33 38.52 10.89
N VAL A 369 -7.31 39.18 10.36
CA VAL A 369 -5.93 38.68 10.43
C VAL A 369 -5.46 38.70 11.90
N LEU A 370 -4.98 37.55 12.34
CA LEU A 370 -4.39 37.33 13.67
C LEU A 370 -2.89 37.64 13.67
N ARG A 371 -2.20 37.15 12.67
CA ARG A 371 -0.75 37.33 12.47
C ARG A 371 -0.36 36.99 11.02
N THR A 372 0.78 37.52 10.61
CA THR A 372 1.42 37.21 9.32
C THR A 372 2.90 36.95 9.57
N GLU A 373 3.43 35.91 8.92
CA GLU A 373 4.83 35.54 9.01
C GLU A 373 5.37 35.31 7.59
N THR A 374 6.66 35.51 7.41
CA THR A 374 7.38 35.14 6.19
C THR A 374 8.23 33.89 6.45
N LEU A 375 8.08 32.89 5.63
CA LEU A 375 8.91 31.68 5.68
C LEU A 375 9.83 31.69 4.47
N THR A 376 11.14 31.68 4.71
CA THR A 376 12.18 31.64 3.66
C THR A 376 13.02 30.41 3.83
N MET A 377 13.27 29.70 2.72
CA MET A 377 14.09 28.50 2.73
C MET A 377 14.79 28.28 1.38
N PRO A 378 15.90 27.53 1.34
CA PRO A 378 16.54 27.18 0.07
C PRO A 378 15.66 26.23 -0.74
N GLY A 379 15.61 26.41 -2.06
CA GLY A 379 14.87 25.51 -2.95
C GLY A 379 15.37 24.09 -2.91
N SER A 380 16.66 23.86 -2.67
CA SER A 380 17.28 22.54 -2.53
C SER A 380 16.69 21.67 -1.38
N LEU A 381 15.95 22.28 -0.43
CA LEU A 381 15.27 21.56 0.64
C LEU A 381 14.15 20.63 0.12
N PHE A 382 13.55 21.01 -0.99
CA PHE A 382 12.35 20.30 -1.48
C PHE A 382 12.65 18.97 -2.19
N ARG A 383 13.89 18.72 -2.56
CA ARG A 383 14.30 17.46 -3.18
C ARG A 383 15.77 17.19 -2.93
N LYS A 384 16.10 15.98 -2.60
CA LYS A 384 17.50 15.53 -2.55
C LYS A 384 18.17 15.74 -3.90
N ALA A 385 19.39 16.24 -3.87
CA ALA A 385 20.15 16.54 -5.08
C ALA A 385 20.26 15.33 -6.03
N GLY A 386 20.02 15.55 -7.31
CA GLY A 386 20.04 14.51 -8.34
C GLY A 386 18.77 13.69 -8.48
N LEU A 387 17.73 13.98 -7.67
CA LEU A 387 16.42 13.30 -7.78
C LEU A 387 15.36 14.19 -8.44
N GLY A 388 14.51 13.58 -9.24
CA GLY A 388 13.38 14.27 -9.88
C GLY A 388 12.17 14.49 -8.97
N LYS A 389 11.99 13.63 -7.97
CA LYS A 389 10.93 13.69 -6.95
C LYS A 389 11.47 13.32 -5.58
N ASP A 390 10.87 13.85 -4.53
CA ASP A 390 11.15 13.46 -3.15
C ASP A 390 10.00 13.91 -2.26
N VAL A 391 9.30 12.98 -1.65
CA VAL A 391 8.27 13.26 -0.63
C VAL A 391 8.58 12.59 0.71
N THR A 392 9.85 12.27 0.94
CA THR A 392 10.31 11.60 2.17
C THR A 392 10.38 12.59 3.33
N ASP A 393 10.96 13.78 3.12
CA ASP A 393 11.01 14.81 4.16
C ASP A 393 9.63 15.43 4.40
N LYS A 394 9.06 15.13 5.56
CA LYS A 394 7.74 15.66 5.95
C LYS A 394 7.82 17.00 6.67
N PHE A 395 8.99 17.45 7.07
CA PHE A 395 9.15 18.74 7.73
C PHE A 395 9.14 19.91 6.72
N LEU A 396 9.85 19.77 5.61
CA LEU A 396 9.98 20.81 4.57
C LEU A 396 10.19 22.24 5.15
N GLY A 397 11.17 22.38 6.03
CA GLY A 397 11.44 23.67 6.67
C GLY A 397 10.29 24.27 7.49
N GLY A 398 9.25 23.48 7.78
CA GLY A 398 8.05 23.92 8.49
C GLY A 398 6.95 24.48 7.60
N LEU A 399 7.02 24.28 6.28
CA LEU A 399 5.96 24.71 5.35
C LEU A 399 4.64 23.97 5.68
N PRO A 400 3.54 24.70 6.04
CA PRO A 400 2.29 24.05 6.45
C PRO A 400 1.55 23.38 5.29
N GLY A 401 0.84 22.29 5.57
CA GLY A 401 -0.14 21.64 4.69
C GLY A 401 0.45 20.75 3.62
N VAL A 402 1.41 21.25 2.85
CA VAL A 402 2.03 20.50 1.75
C VAL A 402 2.88 19.37 2.29
N GLN A 403 2.71 18.16 1.70
CA GLN A 403 3.47 16.96 2.03
C GLN A 403 3.27 16.45 3.47
N LYS A 404 2.37 17.07 4.26
CA LYS A 404 2.10 16.74 5.67
C LYS A 404 1.03 15.67 5.86
N GLU A 405 0.44 15.14 4.80
CA GLU A 405 -0.56 14.07 4.81
C GLU A 405 -1.73 14.34 5.78
N GLY A 406 -2.12 15.60 5.92
CA GLY A 406 -3.19 16.03 6.84
C GLY A 406 -2.84 15.91 8.33
N CYS A 407 -1.55 15.83 8.67
CA CYS A 407 -1.12 15.75 10.08
C CYS A 407 -1.00 17.10 10.78
N ASP A 408 -1.03 18.22 10.04
CA ASP A 408 -0.88 19.57 10.58
C ASP A 408 -2.06 20.50 10.30
N GLY A 409 -3.13 19.98 9.73
CA GLY A 409 -4.36 20.70 9.45
C GLY A 409 -5.15 20.11 8.29
N LEU A 410 -6.22 20.79 7.89
CA LEU A 410 -7.12 20.39 6.85
C LEU A 410 -7.05 21.40 5.70
N ILE A 411 -6.58 20.97 4.52
CA ILE A 411 -6.59 21.79 3.30
C ILE A 411 -8.03 22.02 2.85
N THR A 412 -8.37 23.26 2.53
CA THR A 412 -9.72 23.69 2.15
C THR A 412 -9.82 24.17 0.72
N ALA A 413 -8.78 24.83 0.21
CA ALA A 413 -8.73 25.33 -1.16
C ALA A 413 -7.28 25.52 -1.62
N ALA A 414 -7.08 25.56 -2.94
CA ALA A 414 -5.80 25.83 -3.56
C ALA A 414 -5.93 26.66 -4.84
N ARG A 415 -4.88 27.40 -5.18
CA ARG A 415 -4.72 28.08 -6.45
C ARG A 415 -3.51 27.51 -7.18
N TRP A 416 -3.77 26.98 -8.36
CA TRP A 416 -2.83 26.26 -9.19
C TRP A 416 -2.34 27.09 -10.35
N ILE A 417 -1.05 27.07 -10.60
CA ILE A 417 -0.50 27.54 -11.87
C ILE A 417 -0.76 26.48 -12.92
N VAL A 418 -1.22 26.90 -14.09
CA VAL A 418 -1.37 26.05 -15.25
C VAL A 418 -0.40 26.48 -16.36
N HIS A 419 0.08 25.54 -17.12
CA HIS A 419 1.16 25.75 -18.07
C HIS A 419 0.64 25.84 -19.50
N ARG A 420 1.32 26.64 -20.33
CA ARG A 420 0.98 26.69 -21.75
C ARG A 420 1.14 25.33 -22.39
N MET A 421 0.15 24.90 -23.15
CA MET A 421 0.23 23.65 -23.91
C MET A 421 1.27 23.80 -25.04
N PRO A 422 2.22 22.87 -25.14
CA PRO A 422 3.16 22.85 -26.26
C PRO A 422 2.42 22.63 -27.59
N LYS A 423 2.87 23.30 -28.65
CA LYS A 423 2.21 23.21 -29.98
C LYS A 423 2.34 21.84 -30.64
N HIS A 424 3.52 21.24 -30.50
CA HIS A 424 3.86 19.97 -31.14
C HIS A 424 4.18 18.92 -30.11
N ILE A 425 3.56 17.75 -30.24
CA ILE A 425 3.71 16.60 -29.37
C ILE A 425 3.88 15.35 -30.22
N ARG A 426 4.93 14.57 -29.94
CA ARG A 426 5.13 13.23 -30.49
C ARG A 426 5.31 12.23 -29.37
N THR A 427 4.62 11.09 -29.45
CA THR A 427 4.75 10.01 -28.48
C THR A 427 5.63 8.90 -29.07
N VAL A 428 6.63 8.47 -28.32
CA VAL A 428 7.45 7.30 -28.65
C VAL A 428 7.00 6.09 -27.83
N CYS A 429 7.09 4.91 -28.45
CA CYS A 429 7.02 3.62 -27.77
C CYS A 429 8.24 2.82 -28.20
N LEU A 430 9.09 2.48 -27.22
CA LEU A 430 10.38 1.82 -27.44
C LEU A 430 10.32 0.45 -26.79
N GLU A 431 10.43 -0.61 -27.58
CA GLU A 431 10.41 -2.01 -27.14
C GLU A 431 11.80 -2.58 -27.14
N PHE A 432 12.33 -2.99 -25.98
CA PHE A 432 13.66 -3.54 -25.83
C PHE A 432 13.59 -5.06 -25.61
N PHE A 433 14.40 -5.81 -26.36
CA PHE A 433 14.42 -7.28 -26.36
C PHE A 433 15.69 -7.85 -25.72
N GLY A 434 16.72 -7.01 -25.51
CA GLY A 434 17.91 -7.35 -24.74
C GLY A 434 17.69 -7.38 -23.23
N LEU A 435 18.77 -7.59 -22.47
CA LEU A 435 18.69 -7.56 -21.01
C LEU A 435 18.33 -6.16 -20.50
N PRO A 436 17.57 -6.03 -19.41
CA PRO A 436 17.24 -4.75 -18.79
C PRO A 436 18.48 -3.90 -18.49
N ARG A 437 19.57 -4.51 -17.98
CA ARG A 437 20.85 -3.82 -17.71
C ARG A 437 21.42 -3.08 -18.91
N ASP A 438 21.23 -3.62 -20.14
CA ASP A 438 21.75 -3.04 -21.38
C ASP A 438 20.80 -1.97 -21.92
N ALA A 439 19.51 -2.09 -21.59
CA ALA A 439 18.45 -1.20 -22.06
C ALA A 439 18.26 0.02 -21.15
N ILE A 440 18.34 -0.13 -19.82
CA ILE A 440 18.14 0.95 -18.85
C ILE A 440 19.03 2.18 -19.08
N PRO A 441 20.32 2.07 -19.46
CA PRO A 441 21.13 3.23 -19.78
C PRO A 441 20.58 4.10 -20.91
N ALA A 442 19.68 3.55 -21.76
CA ALA A 442 18.96 4.36 -22.74
C ALA A 442 18.11 5.45 -22.10
N ILE A 443 17.57 5.23 -20.88
CA ILE A 443 16.78 6.23 -20.17
C ILE A 443 17.64 7.47 -19.90
N VAL A 444 18.83 7.28 -19.35
CA VAL A 444 19.78 8.37 -19.05
C VAL A 444 20.18 9.11 -20.32
N GLU A 445 20.49 8.37 -21.39
CA GLU A 445 20.89 8.93 -22.68
C GLU A 445 19.75 9.71 -23.34
N ILE A 446 18.51 9.20 -23.26
CA ILE A 446 17.31 9.88 -23.76
C ILE A 446 17.09 11.20 -23.01
N VAL A 447 17.10 11.17 -21.68
CA VAL A 447 16.92 12.38 -20.87
C VAL A 447 17.99 13.41 -21.20
N ALA A 448 19.27 13.04 -21.18
CA ALA A 448 20.37 13.94 -21.50
C ALA A 448 20.29 14.48 -22.92
N ARG A 449 19.87 13.68 -23.90
CA ARG A 449 19.71 14.11 -25.30
C ARG A 449 18.58 15.12 -25.47
N ILE A 450 17.43 14.89 -24.81
CA ILE A 450 16.31 15.83 -24.87
C ILE A 450 16.67 17.14 -24.13
N GLU A 451 17.34 17.10 -23.01
CA GLU A 451 17.82 18.29 -22.30
C GLU A 451 18.79 19.11 -23.16
N ALA A 452 19.69 18.44 -23.89
CA ALA A 452 20.56 19.11 -24.85
C ALA A 452 19.75 19.77 -25.96
N ALA A 453 18.82 19.05 -26.59
CA ALA A 453 17.93 19.61 -27.62
C ALA A 453 17.04 20.73 -27.07
N GLY A 454 16.74 20.73 -25.78
CA GLY A 454 15.99 21.78 -25.10
C GLY A 454 16.73 23.10 -25.04
N ARG A 455 18.05 23.07 -24.85
CA ARG A 455 18.89 24.28 -24.85
C ARG A 455 18.98 24.94 -26.23
N ASP A 456 18.98 24.13 -27.28
CA ASP A 456 19.17 24.61 -28.64
C ASP A 456 17.84 24.86 -29.39
N GLY A 457 16.81 24.11 -29.12
CA GLY A 457 15.57 24.10 -29.91
C GLY A 457 14.28 24.11 -29.11
N GLY A 458 14.32 24.30 -27.77
CA GLY A 458 13.12 24.35 -26.92
C GLY A 458 12.35 23.05 -26.83
N VAL A 459 12.97 21.90 -27.17
CA VAL A 459 12.36 20.57 -27.06
C VAL A 459 12.40 20.12 -25.61
N LYS A 460 11.32 19.47 -25.11
CA LYS A 460 11.21 19.02 -23.73
C LYS A 460 10.64 17.59 -23.66
N LEU A 461 11.01 16.88 -22.61
CA LEU A 461 10.44 15.58 -22.23
C LEU A 461 9.24 15.85 -21.32
N ALA A 462 8.03 15.52 -21.77
CA ALA A 462 6.80 15.75 -21.01
C ALA A 462 6.29 14.49 -20.29
N GLY A 463 6.95 13.39 -20.47
CA GLY A 463 6.69 12.11 -19.80
C GLY A 463 7.57 11.02 -20.36
N LEU A 464 8.08 10.13 -19.52
CA LEU A 464 8.77 8.92 -19.92
C LEU A 464 8.46 7.83 -18.90
N GLU A 465 7.71 6.82 -19.33
CA GLU A 465 7.23 5.73 -18.52
C GLU A 465 7.91 4.42 -18.88
N HIS A 466 8.28 3.63 -17.88
CA HIS A 466 8.90 2.33 -18.05
C HIS A 466 7.99 1.21 -17.56
N LEU A 467 8.00 0.08 -18.28
CA LEU A 467 7.30 -1.16 -17.92
C LEU A 467 8.27 -2.34 -18.08
N ASP A 468 8.44 -3.17 -17.06
CA ASP A 468 9.27 -4.38 -17.13
C ASP A 468 8.53 -5.59 -17.76
N GLU A 469 9.26 -6.68 -18.06
CA GLU A 469 8.69 -7.91 -18.67
C GLU A 469 7.55 -8.50 -17.81
N ARG A 470 7.67 -8.45 -16.48
CA ARG A 470 6.65 -9.02 -15.56
C ARG A 470 5.39 -8.20 -15.59
N TYR A 471 5.54 -6.88 -15.58
CA TYR A 471 4.43 -5.95 -15.72
C TYR A 471 3.73 -6.12 -17.08
N LEU A 472 4.49 -6.14 -18.18
CA LEU A 472 3.96 -6.33 -19.54
C LEU A 472 3.16 -7.62 -19.68
N ARG A 473 3.64 -8.69 -19.07
CA ARG A 473 2.94 -9.99 -19.05
C ARG A 473 1.66 -9.94 -18.24
N ALA A 474 1.69 -9.30 -17.08
CA ALA A 474 0.54 -9.18 -16.20
C ALA A 474 -0.60 -8.35 -16.81
N VAL A 475 -0.29 -7.28 -17.52
CA VAL A 475 -1.30 -6.42 -18.17
C VAL A 475 -1.74 -6.91 -19.55
N GLY A 476 -1.11 -7.97 -20.08
CA GLY A 476 -1.40 -8.50 -21.42
C GLY A 476 -0.99 -7.53 -22.54
N TYR A 477 0.21 -6.97 -22.42
CA TYR A 477 0.73 -6.01 -23.40
C TYR A 477 0.79 -6.59 -24.82
N ALA A 478 0.26 -5.85 -25.78
CA ALA A 478 0.36 -6.17 -27.18
C ALA A 478 1.58 -5.49 -27.80
N THR A 479 2.56 -6.28 -28.26
CA THR A 479 3.77 -5.76 -28.92
C THR A 479 3.44 -5.03 -30.21
N LYS A 480 4.17 -4.00 -30.49
CA LYS A 480 4.09 -3.22 -31.75
C LYS A 480 5.11 -3.76 -32.76
N SER A 481 6.17 -4.38 -32.26
CA SER A 481 7.17 -5.09 -33.05
C SER A 481 6.58 -6.37 -33.68
N LYS A 482 7.13 -6.75 -34.84
CA LYS A 482 6.83 -8.03 -35.51
C LYS A 482 7.53 -9.24 -34.88
N ARG A 483 8.31 -9.03 -33.83
CA ARG A 483 9.01 -10.13 -33.14
C ARG A 483 8.02 -11.01 -32.41
N ALA A 484 8.28 -12.32 -32.40
CA ALA A 484 7.45 -13.33 -31.72
C ALA A 484 7.58 -13.29 -30.19
N THR A 485 8.56 -12.57 -29.66
CA THR A 485 8.87 -12.54 -28.23
C THR A 485 8.35 -11.26 -27.59
N LEU A 486 7.84 -11.36 -26.36
CA LEU A 486 7.51 -10.20 -25.54
C LEU A 486 8.79 -9.38 -25.25
N PRO A 487 8.76 -8.04 -25.34
CA PRO A 487 9.90 -7.22 -24.94
C PRO A 487 10.21 -7.39 -23.45
N LYS A 488 11.48 -7.22 -23.09
CA LYS A 488 11.97 -7.24 -21.71
C LYS A 488 11.67 -5.93 -20.99
N MET A 489 11.60 -4.85 -21.76
CA MET A 489 11.34 -3.50 -21.28
C MET A 489 10.60 -2.71 -22.36
N VAL A 490 9.66 -1.86 -21.94
CA VAL A 490 9.02 -0.88 -22.81
C VAL A 490 9.17 0.51 -22.20
N LEU A 491 9.54 1.50 -23.01
CA LEU A 491 9.45 2.90 -22.66
C LEU A 491 8.39 3.58 -23.50
N ILE A 492 7.54 4.39 -22.86
CA ILE A 492 6.54 5.24 -23.53
C ILE A 492 6.78 6.67 -23.10
N GLY A 493 6.98 7.59 -24.03
CA GLY A 493 7.29 8.98 -23.68
C GLY A 493 6.71 10.01 -24.64
N ASP A 494 6.43 11.20 -24.09
CA ASP A 494 5.98 12.37 -24.86
C ASP A 494 7.12 13.37 -24.99
N ILE A 495 7.47 13.70 -26.23
CA ILE A 495 8.46 14.72 -26.60
C ILE A 495 7.70 15.90 -27.20
N VAL A 496 7.91 17.08 -26.64
CA VAL A 496 7.11 18.27 -26.93
C VAL A 496 7.98 19.48 -27.24
N GLY A 497 7.40 20.45 -27.97
CA GLY A 497 8.11 21.71 -28.28
C GLY A 497 7.25 22.67 -29.12
N GLU A 498 7.81 23.83 -29.39
CA GLU A 498 7.16 24.88 -30.21
C GLU A 498 7.47 24.77 -31.72
N ASP A 499 8.53 24.02 -32.07
CA ASP A 499 8.96 23.78 -33.48
C ASP A 499 8.81 22.29 -33.81
N ASP A 500 8.03 21.98 -34.85
CA ASP A 500 7.76 20.59 -35.27
C ASP A 500 9.01 19.88 -35.79
N ALA A 501 9.88 20.60 -36.51
CA ALA A 501 11.10 20.00 -37.06
C ALA A 501 12.08 19.61 -35.93
N ALA A 502 12.24 20.45 -34.92
CA ALA A 502 13.06 20.17 -33.75
C ALA A 502 12.50 18.97 -32.95
N VAL A 503 11.17 18.91 -32.73
CA VAL A 503 10.51 17.78 -32.07
C VAL A 503 10.66 16.50 -32.89
N ALA A 504 10.53 16.56 -34.22
CA ALA A 504 10.73 15.43 -35.12
C ALA A 504 12.16 14.89 -35.06
N LEU A 505 13.15 15.77 -35.10
CA LEU A 505 14.57 15.39 -35.01
C LEU A 505 14.88 14.73 -33.67
N ALA A 506 14.48 15.36 -32.56
CA ALA A 506 14.68 14.81 -31.21
C ALA A 506 14.01 13.44 -31.04
N THR A 507 12.80 13.29 -31.55
CA THR A 507 12.07 12.02 -31.52
C THR A 507 12.79 10.93 -32.32
N SER A 508 13.33 11.26 -33.49
CA SER A 508 14.10 10.33 -34.32
C SER A 508 15.39 9.90 -33.63
N GLU A 509 16.08 10.81 -32.94
CA GLU A 509 17.26 10.51 -32.15
C GLU A 509 16.94 9.55 -30.98
N VAL A 510 15.82 9.74 -30.29
CA VAL A 510 15.36 8.84 -29.22
C VAL A 510 15.12 7.43 -29.77
N VAL A 511 14.50 7.29 -30.92
CA VAL A 511 14.33 5.99 -31.59
C VAL A 511 15.68 5.39 -31.97
N ARG A 512 16.64 6.19 -32.44
CA ARG A 512 18.00 5.73 -32.77
C ARG A 512 18.71 5.18 -31.53
N ILE A 513 18.59 5.85 -30.38
CA ILE A 513 19.15 5.37 -29.10
C ILE A 513 18.57 3.99 -28.74
N ALA A 514 17.26 3.79 -28.87
CA ALA A 514 16.62 2.51 -28.62
C ALA A 514 17.09 1.41 -29.57
N ASN A 515 17.15 1.71 -30.88
CA ASN A 515 17.56 0.76 -31.91
C ASN A 515 19.01 0.31 -31.73
N ALA A 516 19.88 1.19 -31.23
CA ALA A 516 21.30 0.85 -30.94
C ALA A 516 21.47 -0.13 -29.76
N ARG A 517 20.39 -0.37 -28.96
CA ARG A 517 20.38 -1.19 -27.75
C ARG A 517 19.43 -2.39 -27.84
N SER A 518 19.39 -3.06 -28.97
CA SER A 518 18.48 -4.19 -29.22
C SER A 518 16.98 -3.84 -29.03
N GLY A 519 16.64 -2.60 -29.25
CA GLY A 519 15.26 -2.09 -29.19
C GLY A 519 14.66 -1.87 -30.59
N GLU A 520 13.37 -1.59 -30.62
CA GLU A 520 12.61 -1.10 -31.76
C GLU A 520 11.74 0.07 -31.32
N GLY A 521 11.88 1.20 -32.00
CA GLY A 521 11.14 2.41 -31.65
C GLY A 521 10.02 2.72 -32.64
N PHE A 522 8.87 3.15 -32.11
CA PHE A 522 7.69 3.54 -32.83
C PHE A 522 7.29 4.96 -32.43
N ILE A 523 6.83 5.75 -33.42
CA ILE A 523 6.45 7.16 -33.23
C ILE A 523 4.98 7.33 -33.56
N ALA A 524 4.24 7.97 -32.67
CA ALA A 524 2.87 8.39 -32.87
C ALA A 524 2.79 9.93 -32.90
N VAL A 525 2.26 10.50 -33.98
CA VAL A 525 2.09 11.95 -34.18
C VAL A 525 0.64 12.37 -33.92
N GLY A 526 -0.33 11.66 -34.50
CA GLY A 526 -1.76 11.97 -34.35
C GLY A 526 -2.29 11.66 -32.96
N ALA A 527 -3.25 12.44 -32.48
CA ALA A 527 -3.81 12.31 -31.12
C ALA A 527 -4.31 10.90 -30.79
N ASP A 528 -5.05 10.25 -31.72
CA ASP A 528 -5.58 8.89 -31.50
C ASP A 528 -4.47 7.84 -31.44
N ALA A 529 -3.40 7.98 -32.25
CA ALA A 529 -2.28 7.08 -32.20
C ALA A 529 -1.51 7.23 -30.87
N ARG A 530 -1.32 8.46 -30.40
CA ARG A 530 -0.70 8.74 -29.09
C ARG A 530 -1.52 8.16 -27.93
N LYS A 531 -2.85 8.34 -27.97
CA LYS A 531 -3.76 7.77 -26.96
C LYS A 531 -3.66 6.25 -26.90
N LYS A 532 -3.50 5.56 -28.04
CA LYS A 532 -3.33 4.10 -28.08
C LYS A 532 -2.03 3.66 -27.39
N PHE A 533 -0.93 4.40 -27.52
CA PHE A 533 0.34 4.07 -26.84
C PHE A 533 0.18 4.19 -25.32
N TRP A 534 -0.53 5.20 -24.83
CA TRP A 534 -0.77 5.41 -23.41
C TRP A 534 -1.79 4.46 -22.78
N LEU A 535 -2.65 3.83 -23.58
CA LEU A 535 -3.70 2.94 -23.07
C LEU A 535 -3.12 1.73 -22.33
N ASP A 536 -1.99 1.19 -22.83
CA ASP A 536 -1.35 0.04 -22.19
C ASP A 536 -0.81 0.39 -20.78
N ARG A 537 -0.40 1.65 -20.58
CA ARG A 537 0.07 2.16 -19.28
C ARG A 537 -1.08 2.35 -18.28
N ALA A 538 -2.28 2.65 -18.73
CA ALA A 538 -3.44 2.90 -17.87
C ALA A 538 -3.95 1.63 -17.14
N ARG A 539 -3.53 0.43 -17.57
CA ARG A 539 -4.01 -0.87 -17.04
C ARG A 539 -3.28 -1.35 -15.78
N THR A 540 -2.80 -0.44 -14.93
CA THR A 540 -1.99 -0.77 -13.74
C THR A 540 -2.70 -1.70 -12.75
N ALA A 541 -4.02 -1.60 -12.61
CA ALA A 541 -4.82 -2.46 -11.73
C ALA A 541 -4.83 -3.94 -12.16
N ALA A 542 -4.46 -4.25 -13.42
CA ALA A 542 -4.48 -5.63 -13.93
C ALA A 542 -3.48 -6.56 -13.23
N ILE A 543 -2.46 -6.03 -12.55
CA ILE A 543 -1.51 -6.86 -11.78
C ILE A 543 -2.21 -7.56 -10.61
N ALA A 544 -3.14 -6.89 -9.93
CA ALA A 544 -3.91 -7.48 -8.83
C ALA A 544 -4.83 -8.64 -9.28
N LYS A 545 -5.09 -8.76 -10.58
CA LYS A 545 -5.87 -9.85 -11.17
C LYS A 545 -5.29 -11.25 -10.93
N HIS A 546 -4.01 -11.34 -10.64
CA HIS A 546 -3.32 -12.61 -10.40
C HIS A 546 -3.39 -13.10 -8.95
N THR A 547 -4.03 -12.31 -8.08
CA THR A 547 -4.18 -12.61 -6.65
C THR A 547 -5.61 -12.39 -6.21
N ASN A 548 -5.97 -12.88 -5.05
CA ASN A 548 -7.31 -12.72 -4.48
C ASN A 548 -7.47 -11.45 -3.63
N ALA A 549 -6.44 -10.61 -3.53
CA ALA A 549 -6.50 -9.47 -2.63
C ALA A 549 -6.04 -8.16 -3.27
N PHE A 550 -4.75 -7.95 -3.37
CA PHE A 550 -4.23 -6.64 -3.72
C PHE A 550 -2.76 -6.74 -4.10
N LYS A 551 -2.20 -5.61 -4.45
CA LYS A 551 -0.77 -5.44 -4.64
C LYS A 551 -0.20 -4.50 -3.59
N ILE A 552 0.92 -4.86 -2.99
CA ILE A 552 1.77 -3.90 -2.31
C ILE A 552 2.39 -3.04 -3.41
N ASN A 553 2.23 -1.72 -3.30
CA ASN A 553 2.71 -0.76 -4.29
C ASN A 553 3.55 0.30 -3.58
N GLU A 554 4.82 -0.02 -3.38
CA GLU A 554 5.77 0.93 -2.82
C GLU A 554 6.46 1.70 -3.93
N ASP A 555 6.73 2.97 -3.66
CA ASP A 555 7.51 3.82 -4.56
C ASP A 555 8.81 4.27 -3.89
N VAL A 556 9.85 4.34 -4.71
CA VAL A 556 11.15 4.88 -4.34
C VAL A 556 11.64 5.80 -5.45
N VAL A 557 12.61 6.66 -5.17
CA VAL A 557 13.26 7.44 -6.24
C VAL A 557 14.73 7.11 -6.25
N ILE A 558 15.22 6.75 -7.43
CA ILE A 558 16.61 6.36 -7.65
C ILE A 558 17.29 7.39 -8.56
N PRO A 559 18.52 7.83 -8.27
CA PRO A 559 19.27 8.66 -9.19
C PRO A 559 19.35 8.00 -10.57
N LEU A 560 19.06 8.72 -11.64
CA LEU A 560 18.99 8.15 -13.00
C LEU A 560 20.19 7.28 -13.37
N PRO A 561 21.45 7.67 -13.08
CA PRO A 561 22.61 6.82 -13.41
C PRO A 561 22.63 5.49 -12.65
N ARG A 562 21.89 5.34 -11.56
CA ARG A 562 21.86 4.14 -10.71
C ARG A 562 20.63 3.26 -10.95
N LEU A 563 19.76 3.60 -11.92
CA LEU A 563 18.58 2.79 -12.24
C LEU A 563 18.91 1.37 -12.70
N GLY A 564 20.04 1.20 -13.39
CA GLY A 564 20.55 -0.13 -13.79
C GLY A 564 20.86 -1.00 -12.57
N ASP A 565 21.60 -0.47 -11.61
CA ASP A 565 21.96 -1.16 -10.37
C ASP A 565 20.72 -1.54 -9.56
N TYR A 566 19.74 -0.63 -9.50
CA TYR A 566 18.46 -0.89 -8.84
C TYR A 566 17.70 -2.03 -9.52
N THR A 567 17.61 -2.02 -10.84
CA THR A 567 16.90 -3.05 -11.60
C THR A 567 17.56 -4.43 -11.44
N ASP A 568 18.89 -4.50 -11.44
CA ASP A 568 19.63 -5.73 -11.20
C ASP A 568 19.41 -6.25 -9.77
N ALA A 569 19.36 -5.37 -8.78
CA ALA A 569 19.05 -5.74 -7.40
C ALA A 569 17.63 -6.30 -7.24
N ILE A 570 16.63 -5.71 -7.92
CA ILE A 570 15.27 -6.24 -7.94
C ILE A 570 15.18 -7.58 -8.69
N GLU A 571 15.92 -7.75 -9.79
CA GLU A 571 15.97 -9.04 -10.48
C GLU A 571 16.60 -10.12 -9.60
N ARG A 572 17.60 -9.76 -8.80
CA ARG A 572 18.18 -10.65 -7.80
C ARG A 572 17.15 -11.12 -6.79
N ILE A 573 16.37 -10.19 -6.21
CA ILE A 573 15.25 -10.54 -5.31
C ILE A 573 14.28 -11.51 -6.01
N ASN A 574 13.92 -11.24 -7.25
CA ASN A 574 13.02 -12.10 -8.02
C ASN A 574 13.57 -13.52 -8.26
N ILE A 575 14.86 -13.64 -8.56
CA ILE A 575 15.53 -14.94 -8.76
C ILE A 575 15.56 -15.72 -7.44
N GLU A 576 15.98 -15.08 -6.35
CA GLU A 576 16.00 -15.69 -5.02
C GLU A 576 14.63 -16.20 -4.59
N LEU A 577 13.58 -15.35 -4.67
CA LEU A 577 12.20 -15.73 -4.34
C LEU A 577 11.67 -16.85 -5.24
N SER A 578 12.03 -16.84 -6.52
CA SER A 578 11.64 -17.89 -7.46
C SER A 578 12.27 -19.24 -7.14
N ILE A 579 13.54 -19.27 -6.76
CA ILE A 579 14.23 -20.52 -6.38
C ILE A 579 13.73 -20.99 -5.03
N ALA A 580 13.57 -20.09 -4.06
CA ALA A 580 13.00 -20.42 -2.74
C ALA A 580 11.60 -21.04 -2.85
N ASN A 581 10.71 -20.49 -3.68
CA ASN A 581 9.39 -21.08 -3.93
C ASN A 581 9.48 -22.49 -4.53
N LYS A 582 10.47 -22.75 -5.40
CA LYS A 582 10.69 -24.07 -5.98
C LYS A 582 11.28 -25.07 -4.97
N LEU A 583 12.12 -24.63 -4.05
CA LEU A 583 12.58 -25.45 -2.93
C LEU A 583 11.40 -25.85 -2.03
N ARG A 584 10.50 -24.92 -1.70
CA ARG A 584 9.25 -25.22 -0.99
C ARG A 584 8.37 -26.23 -1.73
N LEU A 585 8.40 -26.20 -3.06
CA LEU A 585 7.71 -27.22 -3.83
C LEU A 585 8.28 -28.62 -3.55
N ILE A 586 9.60 -28.76 -3.47
CA ILE A 586 10.24 -30.02 -3.10
C ILE A 586 9.81 -30.43 -1.69
N ASP A 587 9.81 -29.50 -0.71
CA ASP A 587 9.34 -29.73 0.67
C ASP A 587 7.89 -30.23 0.72
N ALA A 588 7.04 -29.76 -0.21
CA ALA A 588 5.64 -30.20 -0.28
C ALA A 588 5.47 -31.53 -1.00
N LEU A 589 6.38 -31.91 -1.91
CA LEU A 589 6.33 -33.17 -2.65
C LEU A 589 6.88 -34.36 -1.83
N GLU A 590 7.89 -34.13 -0.97
CA GLU A 590 8.54 -35.20 -0.20
C GLU A 590 7.58 -35.96 0.71
N PRO A 591 6.73 -35.29 1.55
CA PRO A 591 5.78 -36.02 2.41
C PRO A 591 4.75 -36.83 1.60
N TYR A 592 4.33 -36.29 0.45
CA TYR A 592 3.40 -36.97 -0.42
C TYR A 592 4.03 -38.24 -1.03
N LEU A 593 5.25 -38.14 -1.55
CA LEU A 593 5.96 -39.24 -2.18
C LEU A 593 6.49 -40.26 -1.16
N GLY A 594 6.72 -39.87 0.08
CA GLY A 594 7.09 -40.74 1.19
C GLY A 594 5.89 -41.40 1.89
N GLY A 595 4.66 -41.00 1.55
CA GLY A 595 3.43 -41.53 2.12
C GLY A 595 2.83 -42.70 1.32
N ASP A 596 1.59 -43.07 1.68
CA ASP A 596 0.83 -44.12 1.02
C ASP A 596 0.32 -43.66 -0.35
N LEU A 597 1.05 -43.97 -1.40
CA LEU A 597 0.64 -43.66 -2.77
C LEU A 597 -0.44 -44.64 -3.25
N LYS A 598 -1.50 -44.10 -3.80
CA LYS A 598 -2.68 -44.87 -4.26
C LYS A 598 -2.73 -44.86 -5.80
N PRO A 599 -2.28 -45.94 -6.46
CA PRO A 599 -2.49 -46.07 -7.88
C PRO A 599 -3.98 -46.31 -8.21
N ALA A 600 -4.38 -45.93 -9.41
CA ALA A 600 -5.74 -46.27 -9.92
C ALA A 600 -5.87 -47.74 -10.17
N LYS A 601 -7.07 -48.29 -10.04
CA LYS A 601 -7.43 -49.58 -10.56
C LYS A 601 -7.42 -49.53 -12.09
N THR A 602 -6.80 -50.52 -12.71
CA THR A 602 -6.58 -50.57 -14.17
C THR A 602 -7.67 -51.37 -14.91
N GLY A 603 -8.52 -52.10 -14.18
CA GLY A 603 -9.46 -53.05 -14.74
C GLY A 603 -8.79 -54.37 -15.16
N ASP A 604 -7.49 -54.50 -14.99
CA ASP A 604 -6.75 -55.79 -15.13
C ASP A 604 -6.86 -56.54 -13.80
N ALA A 605 -7.54 -57.72 -13.85
CA ALA A 605 -7.85 -58.48 -12.66
C ALA A 605 -6.61 -58.99 -11.91
N ASP A 606 -5.47 -59.15 -12.55
CA ASP A 606 -4.24 -59.63 -11.93
C ASP A 606 -3.51 -58.46 -11.27
N LEU A 607 -3.46 -57.30 -11.90
CA LEU A 607 -2.88 -56.07 -11.34
C LEU A 607 -3.74 -55.50 -10.19
N ASP A 608 -5.05 -55.58 -10.31
CA ASP A 608 -5.99 -55.04 -9.30
C ASP A 608 -6.06 -55.88 -8.01
N ARG A 609 -5.47 -57.10 -8.03
CA ARG A 609 -5.28 -58.00 -6.85
C ARG A 609 -4.01 -57.68 -6.06
N LEU A 610 -3.03 -56.98 -6.66
CA LEU A 610 -1.79 -56.61 -5.97
C LEU A 610 -2.06 -55.49 -4.95
N SER A 611 -1.29 -55.50 -3.89
CA SER A 611 -1.35 -54.36 -2.96
C SER A 611 -0.83 -53.06 -3.63
N ALA A 612 -1.33 -51.88 -3.19
CA ALA A 612 -0.84 -50.61 -3.70
C ALA A 612 0.69 -50.49 -3.61
N ALA A 613 1.28 -51.03 -2.56
CA ALA A 613 2.73 -51.05 -2.34
C ALA A 613 3.46 -51.89 -3.39
N ASP A 614 2.93 -53.04 -3.76
CA ASP A 614 3.54 -53.92 -4.79
C ASP A 614 3.46 -53.29 -6.19
N VAL A 615 2.34 -52.61 -6.51
CA VAL A 615 2.17 -51.88 -7.79
C VAL A 615 3.11 -50.67 -7.87
N VAL A 616 3.26 -49.95 -6.79
CA VAL A 616 4.14 -48.74 -6.69
C VAL A 616 5.62 -49.14 -6.72
N GLY A 617 6.01 -50.22 -6.05
CA GLY A 617 7.38 -50.74 -6.02
C GLY A 617 8.42 -49.75 -5.53
N ASP A 618 9.57 -49.65 -6.22
CA ASP A 618 10.70 -48.74 -5.88
C ASP A 618 10.52 -47.30 -6.36
N ARG A 619 9.41 -46.96 -6.99
CA ARG A 619 9.16 -45.64 -7.58
C ARG A 619 9.25 -44.47 -6.58
N PRO A 620 8.72 -44.61 -5.33
CA PRO A 620 8.86 -43.56 -4.33
C PRO A 620 10.32 -43.24 -3.98
N GLN A 621 11.14 -44.26 -3.79
CA GLN A 621 12.56 -44.12 -3.50
C GLN A 621 13.31 -43.44 -4.64
N ARG A 622 13.03 -43.79 -5.89
CA ARG A 622 13.59 -43.16 -7.09
C ARG A 622 13.13 -41.69 -7.20
N ALA A 623 11.86 -41.42 -6.91
CA ALA A 623 11.32 -40.07 -6.93
C ALA A 623 11.95 -39.20 -5.83
N LEU A 624 12.09 -39.71 -4.61
CA LEU A 624 12.76 -39.01 -3.50
C LEU A 624 14.25 -38.76 -3.79
N ALA A 625 14.96 -39.72 -4.40
CA ALA A 625 16.34 -39.52 -4.84
C ALA A 625 16.45 -38.40 -5.88
N LEU A 626 15.54 -38.34 -6.86
CA LEU A 626 15.47 -37.23 -7.82
C LEU A 626 15.21 -35.89 -7.12
N LEU A 627 14.29 -35.83 -6.15
CA LEU A 627 14.04 -34.61 -5.39
C LEU A 627 15.30 -34.14 -4.65
N ALA A 628 16.02 -35.06 -4.01
CA ALA A 628 17.26 -34.74 -3.29
C ALA A 628 18.35 -34.19 -4.24
N GLU A 629 18.53 -34.77 -5.41
CA GLU A 629 19.47 -34.29 -6.43
C GLU A 629 19.10 -32.86 -6.90
N VAL A 630 17.84 -32.66 -7.27
CA VAL A 630 17.35 -31.37 -7.75
C VAL A 630 17.39 -30.32 -6.63
N ARG A 631 17.09 -30.67 -5.38
CA ARG A 631 17.23 -29.81 -4.20
C ARG A 631 18.68 -29.34 -4.04
N ALA A 632 19.62 -30.25 -4.07
CA ALA A 632 21.04 -29.93 -3.93
C ALA A 632 21.48 -28.95 -5.03
N ARG A 633 21.07 -29.18 -6.28
CA ARG A 633 21.36 -28.28 -7.40
C ARG A 633 20.73 -26.90 -7.22
N TRP A 634 19.42 -26.81 -6.89
CA TRP A 634 18.74 -25.52 -6.74
C TRP A 634 19.25 -24.73 -5.53
N SER A 635 19.53 -25.41 -4.41
CA SER A 635 20.14 -24.79 -3.24
C SER A 635 21.56 -24.29 -3.54
N GLY A 636 22.34 -25.05 -4.29
CA GLY A 636 23.67 -24.63 -4.74
C GLY A 636 23.63 -23.40 -5.64
N LEU A 637 22.67 -23.31 -6.56
CA LEU A 637 22.45 -22.09 -7.37
C LEU A 637 22.05 -20.89 -6.51
N LEU A 638 21.16 -21.09 -5.54
CA LEU A 638 20.69 -20.01 -4.66
C LEU A 638 21.82 -19.46 -3.76
N SER A 639 22.60 -20.35 -3.16
CA SER A 639 23.73 -19.96 -2.28
C SER A 639 24.93 -19.43 -3.07
N GLY A 640 25.08 -19.80 -4.34
CA GLY A 640 26.21 -19.47 -5.19
C GLY A 640 25.96 -18.36 -6.22
N LEU A 641 24.96 -17.48 -6.03
CA LEU A 641 24.60 -16.46 -7.02
C LEU A 641 25.80 -15.57 -7.45
N ASP A 642 26.68 -15.25 -6.52
CA ASP A 642 27.88 -14.43 -6.77
C ASP A 642 29.11 -15.24 -7.19
N SER A 643 29.01 -16.57 -7.19
CA SER A 643 30.12 -17.43 -7.63
C SER A 643 30.29 -17.36 -9.15
N PRO A 644 31.51 -17.67 -9.67
CA PRO A 644 31.73 -17.83 -11.09
C PRO A 644 30.76 -18.84 -11.70
N GLY A 645 30.11 -18.46 -12.79
CA GLY A 645 29.21 -19.31 -13.54
C GLY A 645 29.94 -20.32 -14.44
N THR A 646 29.18 -20.96 -15.31
CA THR A 646 29.74 -21.90 -16.31
C THR A 646 30.36 -21.19 -17.49
N VAL A 647 29.97 -19.95 -17.78
CA VAL A 647 30.52 -19.09 -18.81
C VAL A 647 31.63 -18.23 -18.20
N PRO A 648 32.87 -18.24 -18.78
CA PRO A 648 33.96 -17.44 -18.26
C PRO A 648 33.63 -15.95 -18.16
N GLY A 649 33.92 -15.36 -17.00
CA GLY A 649 33.69 -13.94 -16.74
C GLY A 649 32.25 -13.60 -16.34
N ARG A 650 31.37 -14.60 -16.12
CA ARG A 650 30.01 -14.43 -15.66
C ARG A 650 29.79 -15.07 -14.31
N THR A 651 28.86 -14.50 -13.53
CA THR A 651 28.37 -15.07 -12.28
C THR A 651 27.16 -15.97 -12.54
N VAL A 652 26.85 -16.85 -11.59
CA VAL A 652 25.61 -17.66 -11.61
C VAL A 652 24.37 -16.78 -11.71
N PHE A 653 24.38 -15.64 -11.02
CA PHE A 653 23.29 -14.65 -11.10
C PHE A 653 23.07 -14.17 -12.54
N GLU A 654 24.12 -13.75 -13.23
CA GLU A 654 24.05 -13.29 -14.62
C GLU A 654 23.57 -14.40 -15.57
N GLU A 655 24.02 -15.64 -15.38
CA GLU A 655 23.56 -16.77 -16.17
C GLU A 655 22.06 -17.08 -15.96
N LEU A 656 21.56 -16.94 -14.72
CA LEU A 656 20.13 -17.08 -14.41
C LEU A 656 19.30 -15.94 -15.01
N GLN A 657 19.82 -14.71 -14.95
CA GLN A 657 19.20 -13.52 -15.52
C GLN A 657 19.07 -13.63 -17.06
N GLU A 658 20.12 -14.10 -17.71
CA GLU A 658 20.15 -14.34 -19.17
C GLU A 658 19.39 -15.60 -19.58
N ARG A 659 19.03 -16.46 -18.62
CA ARG A 659 18.38 -17.76 -18.85
C ARG A 659 19.26 -18.79 -19.59
N SER A 660 20.58 -18.62 -19.61
CA SER A 660 21.53 -19.65 -20.01
C SER A 660 21.52 -20.82 -19.02
N VAL A 661 21.44 -20.51 -17.73
CA VAL A 661 21.06 -21.45 -16.67
C VAL A 661 19.59 -21.28 -16.34
N ARG A 662 18.87 -22.39 -16.15
CA ARG A 662 17.43 -22.37 -15.84
C ARG A 662 17.11 -23.31 -14.69
N VAL A 663 16.20 -22.86 -13.83
CA VAL A 663 15.57 -23.63 -12.76
C VAL A 663 14.13 -23.92 -13.19
N SER A 664 13.79 -25.17 -13.49
CA SER A 664 12.55 -25.53 -14.17
C SER A 664 11.84 -26.72 -13.55
N TRP A 665 10.68 -26.48 -12.92
CA TRP A 665 9.77 -27.54 -12.51
C TRP A 665 9.52 -28.57 -13.64
N LYS A 666 9.17 -28.07 -14.83
CA LYS A 666 8.80 -28.97 -15.95
C LYS A 666 9.93 -29.91 -16.34
N ARG A 667 11.15 -29.36 -16.55
CA ARG A 667 12.28 -30.13 -17.10
C ARG A 667 12.97 -31.01 -16.07
N GLU A 668 13.08 -30.51 -14.83
CA GLU A 668 13.90 -31.13 -13.80
C GLU A 668 13.12 -32.02 -12.85
N LEU A 669 11.82 -31.77 -12.68
CA LEU A 669 10.97 -32.57 -11.81
C LEU A 669 9.78 -33.20 -12.52
N ARG A 670 8.88 -32.40 -13.12
CA ARG A 670 7.63 -32.90 -13.68
C ARG A 670 7.84 -34.00 -14.73
N ASP A 671 8.64 -33.76 -15.74
CA ASP A 671 8.87 -34.71 -16.83
C ASP A 671 9.62 -35.96 -16.36
N PRO A 672 10.67 -35.91 -15.51
CA PRO A 672 11.29 -37.06 -14.88
C PRO A 672 10.33 -37.83 -13.96
N LEU A 673 9.55 -37.19 -13.09
CA LEU A 673 8.56 -37.81 -12.22
C LEU A 673 7.47 -38.54 -13.05
N ALA A 674 7.04 -37.92 -14.17
CA ALA A 674 6.09 -38.56 -15.07
C ALA A 674 6.66 -39.82 -15.73
N ARG A 675 7.98 -39.94 -15.94
CA ARG A 675 8.63 -41.17 -16.38
C ARG A 675 8.70 -42.22 -15.27
N ILE A 676 9.00 -41.80 -14.03
CA ILE A 676 9.02 -42.70 -12.88
C ILE A 676 7.64 -43.28 -12.65
N PHE A 677 6.61 -42.46 -12.69
CA PHE A 677 5.19 -42.82 -12.52
C PHE A 677 4.50 -42.93 -13.90
N GLY A 678 5.10 -43.65 -14.87
CA GLY A 678 4.51 -43.87 -16.19
C GLY A 678 3.39 -44.89 -16.16
N GLY A 679 2.44 -44.80 -17.10
CA GLY A 679 1.27 -45.68 -17.22
C GLY A 679 0.01 -45.13 -16.55
N ASP A 680 -1.15 -45.70 -16.92
CA ASP A 680 -2.46 -45.20 -16.51
C ASP A 680 -2.74 -45.38 -15.01
N ALA A 681 -2.24 -46.47 -14.43
CA ALA A 681 -2.34 -46.73 -13.00
C ALA A 681 -1.79 -45.61 -12.13
N PHE A 682 -0.83 -44.85 -12.61
CA PHE A 682 -0.19 -43.74 -11.86
C PHE A 682 -0.73 -42.36 -12.23
N ALA A 683 -1.79 -42.28 -13.06
CA ALA A 683 -2.41 -40.99 -13.39
C ALA A 683 -2.85 -40.16 -12.16
N PRO A 684 -3.44 -40.76 -11.09
CA PRO A 684 -3.80 -40.00 -9.89
C PRO A 684 -2.57 -39.39 -9.19
N ILE A 685 -1.46 -40.13 -9.13
CA ILE A 685 -0.21 -39.63 -8.53
C ILE A 685 0.33 -38.44 -9.31
N ARG A 686 0.39 -38.57 -10.65
CA ARG A 686 0.83 -37.40 -11.48
C ARG A 686 -0.09 -36.20 -11.33
N SER A 687 -1.40 -36.43 -11.23
CA SER A 687 -2.38 -35.38 -11.02
C SER A 687 -2.17 -34.67 -9.70
N GLU A 688 -1.89 -35.42 -8.62
CA GLU A 688 -1.62 -34.79 -7.29
C GLU A 688 -0.29 -34.03 -7.27
N LEU A 689 0.76 -34.56 -7.92
CA LEU A 689 2.03 -33.82 -8.08
C LEU A 689 1.81 -32.47 -8.79
N ASP A 690 1.01 -32.43 -9.85
CA ASP A 690 0.64 -31.19 -10.53
C ASP A 690 -0.26 -30.28 -9.65
N ALA A 691 -1.13 -30.85 -8.81
CA ALA A 691 -1.96 -30.11 -7.86
C ALA A 691 -1.11 -29.47 -6.75
N ILE A 692 -0.15 -30.21 -6.18
CA ILE A 692 0.83 -29.69 -5.23
C ILE A 692 1.62 -28.53 -5.85
N HIS A 693 2.14 -28.71 -7.06
CA HIS A 693 2.85 -27.64 -7.77
C HIS A 693 1.97 -26.38 -7.94
N LYS A 694 0.72 -26.53 -8.39
CA LYS A 694 -0.20 -25.40 -8.57
C LYS A 694 -0.48 -24.69 -7.25
N ARG A 695 -0.63 -25.43 -6.14
CA ARG A 695 -0.86 -24.88 -4.80
C ARG A 695 0.33 -24.06 -4.33
N VAL A 696 1.55 -24.60 -4.42
CA VAL A 696 2.78 -23.89 -4.03
C VAL A 696 3.05 -22.68 -4.93
N LEU A 697 2.77 -22.80 -6.24
CA LEU A 697 2.97 -21.69 -7.18
C LEU A 697 2.08 -20.47 -6.88
N LYS A 698 0.88 -20.69 -6.31
CA LYS A 698 0.00 -19.57 -5.89
C LYS A 698 0.62 -18.68 -4.82
N GLY A 699 1.38 -19.25 -3.89
CA GLY A 699 2.08 -18.52 -2.84
C GLY A 699 3.41 -17.89 -3.28
N ARG A 700 3.71 -17.83 -4.59
CA ARG A 700 4.97 -17.26 -5.08
C ARG A 700 4.95 -15.74 -5.06
N VAL A 701 5.84 -15.14 -4.29
CA VAL A 701 6.10 -13.70 -4.31
C VAL A 701 6.98 -13.33 -5.52
N TRP A 702 6.69 -12.21 -6.15
CA TRP A 702 7.47 -11.61 -7.23
C TRP A 702 7.25 -10.10 -7.30
N VAL A 703 8.24 -9.39 -7.81
CA VAL A 703 8.24 -7.93 -7.93
C VAL A 703 8.20 -7.55 -9.40
N ALA A 704 7.22 -6.74 -9.79
CA ALA A 704 7.17 -6.10 -11.10
C ALA A 704 7.42 -4.60 -10.97
N LEU A 705 8.13 -4.04 -11.95
CA LEU A 705 8.50 -2.64 -11.97
C LEU A 705 7.72 -1.86 -13.03
N HIS A 706 7.21 -0.70 -12.62
CA HIS A 706 6.96 0.39 -13.54
C HIS A 706 7.58 1.67 -12.99
N MET A 707 7.93 2.61 -13.83
CA MET A 707 8.65 3.80 -13.40
C MET A 707 8.15 5.03 -14.15
N HIS A 708 8.12 6.16 -13.46
CA HIS A 708 8.28 7.47 -14.11
C HIS A 708 9.77 7.62 -14.43
N ALA A 709 10.19 7.03 -15.55
CA ALA A 709 11.60 6.84 -15.86
C ALA A 709 12.35 8.16 -16.11
N GLY A 710 11.63 9.22 -16.47
CA GLY A 710 12.21 10.54 -16.70
C GLY A 710 12.70 11.25 -15.44
N ASP A 711 12.21 10.86 -14.26
CA ASP A 711 12.56 11.48 -12.97
C ASP A 711 13.06 10.46 -11.92
N GLY A 712 13.22 9.20 -12.31
CA GLY A 712 13.78 8.16 -11.45
C GLY A 712 12.83 7.58 -10.41
N ASN A 713 11.54 7.90 -10.45
CA ASN A 713 10.55 7.37 -9.51
C ASN A 713 10.10 5.97 -9.94
N VAL A 714 10.41 5.00 -9.13
CA VAL A 714 10.17 3.57 -9.39
C VAL A 714 9.06 3.06 -8.49
N HIS A 715 8.05 2.43 -9.08
CA HIS A 715 6.98 1.74 -8.38
C HIS A 715 7.23 0.24 -8.41
N THR A 716 7.33 -0.36 -7.24
CA THR A 716 7.45 -1.80 -7.05
C THR A 716 6.08 -2.39 -6.76
N ASN A 717 5.67 -3.34 -7.58
CA ASN A 717 4.37 -3.98 -7.44
C ASN A 717 4.57 -5.43 -7.04
N ILE A 718 4.09 -5.79 -5.85
CA ILE A 718 4.19 -7.13 -5.29
C ILE A 718 2.76 -7.65 -5.11
N PRO A 719 2.25 -8.50 -6.03
CA PRO A 719 0.95 -9.12 -5.83
C PRO A 719 1.00 -10.12 -4.68
N VAL A 720 0.01 -10.06 -3.80
CA VAL A 720 -0.10 -10.94 -2.64
C VAL A 720 -1.50 -11.50 -2.51
N ASN A 721 -1.60 -12.71 -1.96
CA ASN A 721 -2.85 -13.30 -1.53
C ASN A 721 -3.09 -12.93 -0.07
N SER A 722 -4.26 -12.38 0.25
CA SER A 722 -4.60 -11.97 1.61
C SER A 722 -4.80 -13.14 2.58
N ASP A 723 -4.97 -14.35 2.05
CA ASP A 723 -5.16 -15.59 2.78
C ASP A 723 -3.86 -16.42 2.93
N ASP A 724 -2.72 -15.85 2.54
CA ASP A 724 -1.41 -16.50 2.63
C ASP A 724 -0.46 -15.67 3.49
N TYR A 725 -0.39 -16.01 4.78
CA TYR A 725 0.43 -15.28 5.73
C TYR A 725 1.94 -15.35 5.42
N LEU A 726 2.41 -16.51 4.95
CA LEU A 726 3.82 -16.68 4.56
C LEU A 726 4.17 -15.81 3.35
N MET A 727 3.26 -15.74 2.38
CA MET A 727 3.42 -14.86 1.22
C MET A 727 3.48 -13.38 1.64
N LEU A 728 2.65 -12.97 2.61
CA LEU A 728 2.69 -11.61 3.17
C LEU A 728 4.02 -11.32 3.88
N GLN A 729 4.54 -12.25 4.67
CA GLN A 729 5.84 -12.11 5.34
C GLN A 729 6.98 -11.96 4.32
N GLU A 730 7.02 -12.82 3.31
CA GLU A 730 8.02 -12.72 2.24
C GLU A 730 7.92 -11.40 1.46
N ALA A 731 6.70 -10.95 1.19
CA ALA A 731 6.48 -9.67 0.50
C ALA A 731 6.97 -8.49 1.36
N ASN A 732 6.72 -8.49 2.66
CA ASN A 732 7.22 -7.46 3.57
C ASN A 732 8.75 -7.48 3.70
N ALA A 733 9.36 -8.67 3.75
CA ALA A 733 10.81 -8.80 3.71
C ALA A 733 11.41 -8.27 2.40
N ALA A 734 10.73 -8.50 1.27
CA ALA A 734 11.13 -7.92 -0.01
C ALA A 734 11.00 -6.38 0.00
N VAL A 735 9.93 -5.82 0.58
CA VAL A 735 9.76 -4.36 0.72
C VAL A 735 10.91 -3.76 1.54
N ALA A 736 11.25 -4.36 2.68
CA ALA A 736 12.36 -3.87 3.51
C ALA A 736 13.69 -3.84 2.74
N ARG A 737 13.98 -4.88 1.95
CA ARG A 737 15.16 -4.92 1.08
C ARG A 737 15.12 -3.85 0.00
N ILE A 738 13.95 -3.61 -0.61
CA ILE A 738 13.76 -2.58 -1.64
C ILE A 738 14.06 -1.19 -1.06
N MET A 739 13.57 -0.88 0.15
CA MET A 739 13.83 0.39 0.82
C MET A 739 15.32 0.57 1.13
N GLN A 740 15.99 -0.49 1.60
CA GLN A 740 17.42 -0.45 1.86
C GLN A 740 18.23 -0.24 0.57
N ILE A 741 17.92 -0.96 -0.51
CA ILE A 741 18.57 -0.80 -1.82
C ILE A 741 18.41 0.64 -2.31
N ALA A 742 17.22 1.23 -2.18
CA ALA A 742 17.03 2.62 -2.59
C ALA A 742 17.95 3.58 -1.83
N ARG A 743 18.09 3.42 -0.52
CA ARG A 743 19.01 4.22 0.31
C ARG A 743 20.48 4.01 -0.07
N ASP A 744 20.91 2.77 -0.26
CA ASP A 744 22.30 2.41 -0.61
C ASP A 744 22.71 2.98 -1.98
N LEU A 745 21.75 3.16 -2.87
CA LEU A 745 21.95 3.79 -4.18
C LEU A 745 21.86 5.32 -4.14
N GLY A 746 21.68 5.91 -2.95
CA GLY A 746 21.58 7.36 -2.79
C GLY A 746 20.19 7.93 -3.10
N GLY A 747 19.20 7.06 -3.26
CA GLY A 747 17.81 7.42 -3.49
C GLY A 747 17.04 7.79 -2.22
N VAL A 748 15.71 7.86 -2.33
CA VAL A 748 14.76 8.08 -1.23
C VAL A 748 13.64 7.07 -1.27
N ILE A 749 12.97 6.86 -0.11
CA ILE A 749 11.99 5.80 0.07
C ILE A 749 10.57 6.19 -0.38
N SER A 750 10.35 7.43 -0.78
CA SER A 750 9.07 7.86 -1.35
C SER A 750 9.22 9.02 -2.32
N GLY A 751 8.68 8.84 -3.53
CA GLY A 751 8.61 9.86 -4.58
C GLY A 751 7.26 10.57 -4.65
N GLU A 752 6.16 9.85 -4.40
CA GLU A 752 4.78 10.33 -4.57
C GLU A 752 3.84 9.86 -3.46
N HIS A 753 3.97 8.59 -3.02
CA HIS A 753 2.97 7.95 -2.16
C HIS A 753 2.95 8.50 -0.73
N GLY A 754 4.04 9.09 -0.28
CA GLY A 754 4.18 9.55 1.10
C GLY A 754 4.70 8.47 2.04
N ILE A 755 4.53 8.71 3.32
CA ILE A 755 5.02 7.85 4.42
C ILE A 755 3.86 7.21 5.19
N GLY A 756 2.84 8.00 5.57
CA GLY A 756 1.67 7.56 6.31
C GLY A 756 1.99 6.68 7.51
N ILE A 757 1.50 5.44 7.47
CA ILE A 757 1.83 4.39 8.44
C ILE A 757 2.68 3.26 7.83
N THR A 758 2.73 3.16 6.49
CA THR A 758 3.32 2.01 5.81
C THR A 758 4.83 2.07 5.69
N LYS A 759 5.41 3.27 5.75
CA LYS A 759 6.85 3.50 5.60
C LYS A 759 7.52 4.06 6.85
N LEU A 760 6.80 4.19 7.97
CA LEU A 760 7.33 4.74 9.22
C LEU A 760 8.54 3.96 9.75
N GLU A 761 8.53 2.65 9.63
CA GLU A 761 9.61 1.78 10.08
C GLU A 761 10.92 1.99 9.31
N PHE A 762 10.86 2.57 8.12
CA PHE A 762 12.03 2.83 7.29
C PHE A 762 12.61 4.23 7.47
N LEU A 763 11.98 5.11 8.26
CA LEU A 763 12.51 6.42 8.60
C LEU A 763 13.50 6.32 9.76
N THR A 764 14.57 7.10 9.66
CA THR A 764 15.51 7.27 10.77
C THR A 764 14.99 8.27 11.80
N GLU A 765 15.55 8.23 13.01
CA GLU A 765 15.22 9.20 14.05
C GLU A 765 15.57 10.65 13.60
N GLU A 766 16.66 10.83 12.87
CA GLU A 766 17.08 12.12 12.33
C GLU A 766 16.04 12.69 11.34
N GLU A 767 15.51 11.84 10.44
CA GLU A 767 14.48 12.24 9.47
C GLU A 767 13.15 12.63 10.13
N THR A 768 12.86 12.09 11.32
CA THR A 768 11.61 12.38 12.05
C THR A 768 11.72 13.47 13.11
N ALA A 769 12.92 13.78 13.59
CA ALA A 769 13.13 14.70 14.71
C ALA A 769 12.58 16.12 14.47
N GLN A 770 12.83 16.68 13.28
CA GLN A 770 12.35 18.03 12.93
C GLN A 770 10.82 18.07 12.79
N LEU A 771 10.23 17.04 12.17
CA LEU A 771 8.78 16.90 12.06
C LEU A 771 8.15 16.75 13.46
N ARG A 772 8.77 16.00 14.36
CA ARG A 772 8.29 15.82 15.75
C ARG A 772 8.27 17.16 16.49
N ALA A 773 9.34 17.94 16.40
CA ALA A 773 9.41 19.25 17.01
C ALA A 773 8.36 20.23 16.42
N TYR A 774 8.19 20.20 15.10
CA TYR A 774 7.14 20.96 14.41
C TYR A 774 5.73 20.55 14.90
N LYS A 775 5.41 19.28 14.89
CA LYS A 775 4.12 18.76 15.32
C LYS A 775 3.83 19.09 16.79
N GLN A 776 4.82 18.96 17.68
CA GLN A 776 4.70 19.30 19.10
C GLN A 776 4.35 20.79 19.31
N ARG A 777 4.84 21.66 18.43
CA ARG A 777 4.57 23.10 18.50
C ARG A 777 3.17 23.46 18.02
N ILE A 778 2.72 22.88 16.90
CA ILE A 778 1.46 23.28 16.24
C ILE A 778 0.27 22.47 16.68
N ASP A 779 0.47 21.22 17.10
CA ASP A 779 -0.58 20.28 17.50
C ASP A 779 -0.10 19.40 18.68
N PRO A 780 0.18 20.00 19.85
CA PRO A 780 0.76 19.29 20.99
C PRO A 780 -0.13 18.17 21.53
N GLU A 781 -1.43 18.25 21.32
CA GLU A 781 -2.41 17.23 21.75
C GLU A 781 -2.58 16.10 20.72
N GLY A 782 -1.96 16.22 19.56
CA GLY A 782 -2.09 15.24 18.48
C GLY A 782 -3.50 15.13 17.94
N ARG A 783 -4.15 16.24 17.64
CA ARG A 783 -5.55 16.33 17.19
C ARG A 783 -5.73 15.84 15.75
N PHE A 784 -4.74 16.08 14.89
CA PHE A 784 -4.77 15.77 13.48
C PHE A 784 -3.98 14.50 13.16
N ASN A 785 -4.63 13.55 12.52
CA ASN A 785 -4.05 12.30 12.02
C ASN A 785 -3.10 11.62 13.02
N LYS A 786 -3.52 11.53 14.28
CA LYS A 786 -2.72 10.98 15.39
C LYS A 786 -2.17 9.60 15.04
N GLY A 787 -0.87 9.41 15.27
CA GLY A 787 -0.18 8.14 15.03
C GLY A 787 0.33 7.94 13.60
N LYS A 788 0.26 8.97 12.76
CA LYS A 788 0.82 8.95 11.40
C LYS A 788 2.02 9.87 11.28
N LEU A 789 2.90 9.57 10.34
CA LEU A 789 4.17 10.28 10.03
C LEU A 789 5.22 10.26 11.16
N LEU A 790 4.86 9.87 12.35
CA LEU A 790 5.76 9.79 13.51
C LEU A 790 5.59 8.44 14.19
N PRO A 791 6.68 7.82 14.68
CA PRO A 791 6.61 6.61 15.48
C PRO A 791 5.72 6.81 16.73
N GLY A 792 5.06 5.76 17.19
CA GLY A 792 4.20 5.78 18.38
C GLY A 792 2.70 5.72 18.07
N GLY A 793 2.31 5.58 16.82
CA GLY A 793 0.94 5.17 16.46
C GLY A 793 0.66 3.76 17.00
N ASP A 794 -0.50 3.58 17.66
CA ASP A 794 -0.90 2.27 18.15
C ASP A 794 -1.54 1.44 17.02
N LEU A 795 -0.72 0.66 16.33
CA LEU A 795 -1.15 -0.28 15.30
C LEU A 795 -1.54 -1.66 15.88
N ARG A 796 -1.50 -1.83 17.20
CA ARG A 796 -1.92 -3.09 17.85
C ARG A 796 -3.40 -3.41 17.60
N HIS A 797 -4.18 -2.41 17.29
CA HIS A 797 -5.58 -2.58 16.89
C HIS A 797 -5.76 -2.88 15.41
N ALA A 798 -4.70 -2.83 14.59
CA ALA A 798 -4.78 -3.25 13.21
C ALA A 798 -5.27 -4.70 13.13
N TYR A 799 -6.17 -4.95 12.19
CA TYR A 799 -6.70 -6.29 11.99
C TYR A 799 -5.65 -7.19 11.40
N THR A 800 -5.51 -8.35 12.01
CA THR A 800 -4.69 -9.43 11.50
C THR A 800 -5.60 -10.37 10.72
N PRO A 801 -5.39 -10.60 9.43
CA PRO A 801 -6.08 -11.66 8.75
C PRO A 801 -5.70 -13.00 9.39
N SER A 802 -6.71 -13.76 9.77
CA SER A 802 -6.51 -15.01 10.49
C SER A 802 -6.55 -16.23 9.57
N PHE A 803 -5.93 -16.13 8.41
CA PHE A 803 -6.05 -17.14 7.35
C PHE A 803 -5.28 -18.42 7.59
N ASN A 804 -4.26 -18.37 8.40
CA ASN A 804 -3.49 -19.55 8.84
C ASN A 804 -3.83 -19.94 10.26
N LEU A 805 -5.08 -19.75 10.68
CA LEU A 805 -5.53 -20.25 11.97
C LEU A 805 -5.38 -21.76 12.02
N LEU A 806 -4.68 -22.22 13.02
CA LEU A 806 -4.78 -23.62 13.42
C LEU A 806 -6.26 -23.91 13.71
N GLY A 807 -6.77 -25.08 13.33
CA GLY A 807 -8.19 -25.38 13.46
C GLY A 807 -8.77 -25.17 14.87
N HIS A 808 -7.92 -25.21 15.92
CA HIS A 808 -8.28 -24.93 17.30
C HIS A 808 -8.29 -23.42 17.65
N GLU A 809 -7.76 -22.54 16.81
CA GLU A 809 -7.71 -21.09 17.02
C GLU A 809 -8.86 -20.32 16.35
N SER A 810 -9.76 -21.01 15.68
CA SER A 810 -10.93 -20.42 15.01
C SER A 810 -12.25 -20.69 15.73
N LEU A 811 -12.21 -21.29 16.91
CA LEU A 811 -13.42 -21.77 17.60
C LEU A 811 -14.31 -20.64 18.14
N ILE A 812 -13.72 -19.53 18.57
CA ILE A 812 -14.49 -18.40 19.14
C ILE A 812 -15.51 -17.88 18.12
N MET A 813 -15.07 -17.59 16.90
CA MET A 813 -15.96 -17.04 15.87
C MET A 813 -16.97 -18.07 15.36
N GLN A 814 -16.63 -19.36 15.35
CA GLN A 814 -17.54 -20.43 14.98
C GLN A 814 -18.62 -20.70 16.04
N GLN A 815 -18.35 -20.31 17.29
CA GLN A 815 -19.26 -20.50 18.41
C GLN A 815 -20.10 -19.27 18.75
N SER A 816 -19.93 -18.15 18.03
CA SER A 816 -20.70 -16.94 18.27
C SER A 816 -22.16 -17.12 17.87
N ASP A 817 -23.07 -16.85 18.79
CA ASP A 817 -24.53 -16.90 18.53
C ASP A 817 -24.98 -15.79 17.59
N ILE A 818 -24.28 -14.66 17.54
CA ILE A 818 -24.60 -13.54 16.64
C ILE A 818 -24.40 -13.93 15.17
N SER A 819 -23.47 -14.84 14.88
CA SER A 819 -23.26 -15.34 13.51
C SER A 819 -24.47 -16.14 12.98
N THR A 820 -25.36 -16.57 13.84
CA THR A 820 -26.58 -17.33 13.49
C THR A 820 -27.85 -16.48 13.42
N ILE A 821 -27.76 -15.18 13.77
CA ILE A 821 -28.90 -14.25 13.85
C ILE A 821 -28.96 -13.32 12.62
N SER A 822 -27.96 -13.35 11.75
CA SER A 822 -27.91 -12.51 10.53
C SER A 822 -28.78 -13.06 9.41
#